data_6d7b04b8a006a6678a2cc67b7daaa323
#
_entry.id   6d7b04b8a006a6678a2cc67b7daaa323
#
_cell.length_a   1.000
_cell.length_b   1.000
_cell.length_c   1.000
_cell.angle_alpha   90.00
_cell.angle_beta   90.00
_cell.angle_gamma   90.00
#
_symmetry.space_group_name_H-M   'P 1'
#
loop_
_entity.id
_entity.type
_entity.pdbx_description
1 polymer ?
#
loop_
_entity_poly.entity_id
_entity_poly.type
_entity_poly.pdbx_seq_one_letter_code
_entity_poly.pdbx_strand_id
1 'polypeptide(L)'
;MVKSVISQLQKHINNKPFYLHCRNHFNLTLKGVASVQSVFSNPSFHLLGLCKNISSLKNVHGFLIVNGLVHDLSCSTKLISLYGSFGYVKDARSMFDRMPEPDFYSWKVMLRWYFLNGLYWEIIRFFTRMRSFLIEVDNVVFSIVLKACSELRDINEGRKLHCLIMKAGNPDSFVLTGLTDMYAKCGEIECSCCVFDENLDRNVVSWTSMIAGYVHNDCPAEGLVLFNRMREVQIEANEYTLGSLLTVCTKLGALHQGKWFHGFAIKGGVQLNSFLVTSLLDMYVKCGEIRDARLVFDELSSIDIISWTAMIVGYTQSGFPYEALKLFMDKKRASIMPNDVTIASVLSACAQMENLNFGRSIHGLGLKLGFAERSVVNALVDMYAKCHMNGDASYIFETASDKDVVSWNSIIYGCSQNKSSYEALELFNRMRKESVSPDAVTLVSIFSACASLGALRVGSSLHAYFIKEGLLSSNVYVGTALLTFYAKCGDAKSARAIFDGMREKNTVTWSAMIGGYGIQGDACGSLSLFDDMLKEELKPNEVIFTTILSACSHTGMIGEGWDLFNSMCQEYNIVPSMKHYTCMVDLLARSGRLEEAWNFIEKTPVQPDVSMFGAFLHGCGLHSRFDLGEMAIKRMQELHPDDASYYVLMCNLYASDGRWNQVKQVREMMKKRDLVKSPGSSVMEMDSSVDLSFPRVASLV
;
A
#
# COMPACT_ATOMS: atom_id res chain seq x y z
N MET A 1 -37.53 12.20 -42.44
CA MET A 1 -36.31 12.33 -41.62
C MET A 1 -36.48 11.88 -40.15
N VAL A 2 -37.62 12.13 -39.49
CA VAL A 2 -37.80 11.79 -38.07
C VAL A 2 -37.85 10.28 -37.77
N LYS A 3 -38.44 9.45 -38.66
CA LYS A 3 -38.51 7.99 -38.46
C LYS A 3 -37.18 7.25 -38.68
N SER A 4 -36.27 7.79 -39.50
CA SER A 4 -34.92 7.20 -39.74
C SER A 4 -33.97 7.40 -38.55
N VAL A 5 -34.10 8.52 -37.80
CA VAL A 5 -33.29 8.81 -36.65
C VAL A 5 -33.71 7.96 -35.44
N ILE A 6 -34.99 7.62 -35.31
CA ILE A 6 -35.53 6.78 -34.24
C ILE A 6 -35.03 5.32 -34.35
N SER A 7 -34.86 4.79 -35.59
CA SER A 7 -34.41 3.41 -35.80
C SER A 7 -32.91 3.17 -35.51
N GLN A 8 -32.06 4.17 -35.71
CA GLN A 8 -30.63 4.06 -35.40
C GLN A 8 -30.28 4.21 -33.90
N LEU A 9 -31.18 4.83 -33.14
CA LEU A 9 -30.96 5.14 -31.74
C LEU A 9 -31.39 4.01 -30.78
N GLN A 10 -32.22 3.07 -31.21
CA GLN A 10 -32.58 1.88 -30.43
C GLN A 10 -31.43 0.85 -30.32
N LYS A 11 -30.46 0.87 -31.22
CA LYS A 11 -29.32 -0.07 -31.21
C LYS A 11 -28.15 0.30 -30.28
N HIS A 12 -28.10 1.51 -29.71
CA HIS A 12 -26.97 1.96 -28.91
C HIS A 12 -27.21 2.02 -27.38
N ILE A 13 -28.40 1.59 -26.92
CA ILE A 13 -28.80 1.69 -25.48
C ILE A 13 -28.41 0.46 -24.66
N ASN A 14 -27.96 -0.63 -25.27
CA ASN A 14 -27.77 -1.91 -24.56
C ASN A 14 -26.39 -2.17 -23.94
N ASN A 15 -25.46 -1.20 -23.89
CA ASN A 15 -24.11 -1.47 -23.39
C ASN A 15 -23.61 -0.44 -22.37
N LYS A 16 -24.24 -0.31 -21.17
CA LYS A 16 -23.57 0.19 -19.97
C LYS A 16 -24.24 -0.39 -18.71
N PRO A 17 -23.60 -1.30 -17.96
CA PRO A 17 -24.21 -2.02 -16.84
C PRO A 17 -24.36 -1.23 -15.53
N PHE A 18 -23.85 -0.01 -15.42
CA PHE A 18 -23.79 0.71 -14.14
C PHE A 18 -25.11 1.40 -13.73
N TYR A 19 -26.11 1.48 -14.60
CA TYR A 19 -27.35 2.23 -14.35
C TYR A 19 -28.56 1.40 -13.88
N LEU A 20 -28.49 0.07 -13.86
CA LEU A 20 -29.66 -0.77 -13.58
C LEU A 20 -29.99 -0.96 -12.12
N HIS A 21 -29.03 -0.84 -11.21
CA HIS A 21 -29.27 -1.16 -9.79
C HIS A 21 -30.00 -0.06 -9.01
N CYS A 22 -29.79 1.21 -9.37
CA CYS A 22 -30.52 2.33 -8.75
C CYS A 22 -31.95 2.51 -9.30
N ARG A 23 -32.28 1.88 -10.42
CA ARG A 23 -33.60 2.05 -11.06
C ARG A 23 -34.72 1.27 -10.39
N ASN A 24 -34.42 0.13 -9.77
CA ASN A 24 -35.44 -0.76 -9.20
C ASN A 24 -35.88 -0.36 -7.80
N HIS A 25 -35.07 0.28 -6.97
CA HIS A 25 -35.49 0.72 -5.66
C HIS A 25 -36.32 2.02 -5.64
N PHE A 26 -36.22 2.84 -6.68
CA PHE A 26 -36.94 4.12 -6.75
C PHE A 26 -38.29 4.06 -7.46
N ASN A 27 -38.59 2.98 -8.21
CA ASN A 27 -39.88 2.83 -8.88
C ASN A 27 -41.01 2.38 -7.95
N LEU A 28 -40.71 1.92 -6.74
CA LEU A 28 -41.75 1.48 -5.76
C LEU A 28 -42.37 2.64 -4.98
N THR A 29 -41.73 3.81 -4.91
CA THR A 29 -42.28 4.98 -4.20
C THR A 29 -43.13 5.91 -5.05
N LEU A 30 -43.26 5.66 -6.37
CA LEU A 30 -44.09 6.47 -7.26
C LEU A 30 -45.56 6.01 -7.39
N LYS A 31 -45.97 4.94 -6.69
CA LYS A 31 -47.35 4.43 -6.75
C LYS A 31 -48.35 5.15 -5.85
N GLY A 32 -47.97 6.22 -5.16
CA GLY A 32 -48.81 6.91 -4.16
C GLY A 32 -49.38 8.28 -4.54
N VAL A 33 -49.26 8.77 -5.80
CA VAL A 33 -49.82 10.09 -6.17
C VAL A 33 -50.78 9.95 -7.36
N ALA A 34 -52.03 9.88 -7.05
CA ALA A 34 -53.17 10.01 -7.99
C ALA A 34 -53.28 11.45 -8.49
N SER A 35 -52.45 11.84 -9.48
CA SER A 35 -52.63 13.05 -10.30
C SER A 35 -51.74 13.08 -11.55
N VAL A 36 -51.40 11.90 -12.11
CA VAL A 36 -50.53 11.79 -13.28
C VAL A 36 -51.22 12.12 -14.60
N GLN A 37 -52.53 12.24 -14.63
CA GLN A 37 -53.30 12.46 -15.88
C GLN A 37 -53.29 13.91 -16.40
N SER A 38 -52.90 14.93 -15.59
CA SER A 38 -52.83 16.32 -16.05
C SER A 38 -51.46 16.73 -16.63
N VAL A 39 -50.43 15.92 -16.48
CA VAL A 39 -49.03 16.24 -16.88
C VAL A 39 -48.71 15.92 -18.35
N PHE A 40 -49.58 15.15 -19.05
CA PHE A 40 -49.30 14.71 -20.43
C PHE A 40 -49.82 15.67 -21.55
N SER A 41 -50.31 16.87 -21.19
CA SER A 41 -50.94 17.76 -22.18
C SER A 41 -50.00 18.87 -22.74
N ASN A 42 -48.75 19.00 -22.29
CA ASN A 42 -47.86 20.10 -22.73
C ASN A 42 -46.87 19.62 -23.80
N PRO A 43 -46.96 20.09 -25.08
CA PRO A 43 -46.06 19.69 -26.18
C PRO A 43 -44.58 19.91 -25.85
N SER A 44 -44.26 20.90 -25.03
CA SER A 44 -42.91 21.25 -24.61
C SER A 44 -42.25 20.17 -23.74
N PHE A 45 -43.07 19.49 -22.90
CA PHE A 45 -42.58 18.39 -22.06
C PHE A 45 -42.21 17.16 -22.86
N HIS A 46 -42.92 16.91 -23.96
CA HIS A 46 -42.62 15.82 -24.89
C HIS A 46 -41.28 16.04 -25.64
N LEU A 47 -41.02 17.29 -26.10
CA LEU A 47 -39.76 17.67 -26.74
C LEU A 47 -38.55 17.46 -25.85
N LEU A 48 -38.66 17.79 -24.57
CA LEU A 48 -37.60 17.57 -23.56
C LEU A 48 -37.36 16.06 -23.34
N GLY A 49 -38.37 15.23 -23.41
CA GLY A 49 -38.24 13.76 -23.30
C GLY A 49 -37.48 13.10 -24.45
N LEU A 50 -37.39 13.76 -25.61
CA LEU A 50 -36.67 13.29 -26.80
C LEU A 50 -35.16 13.63 -26.79
N CYS A 51 -34.68 14.47 -25.88
CA CYS A 51 -33.28 14.89 -25.80
C CYS A 51 -32.40 13.75 -25.30
N LYS A 52 -31.49 13.26 -26.15
CA LYS A 52 -30.57 12.15 -25.83
C LYS A 52 -29.13 12.56 -25.60
N ASN A 53 -28.78 13.80 -25.88
CA ASN A 53 -27.46 14.36 -25.67
C ASN A 53 -27.56 15.84 -25.32
N ILE A 54 -26.45 16.39 -24.84
CA ILE A 54 -26.37 17.78 -24.38
C ILE A 54 -26.65 18.79 -25.52
N SER A 55 -26.23 18.49 -26.76
CA SER A 55 -26.43 19.39 -27.89
C SER A 55 -27.91 19.50 -28.24
N SER A 56 -28.64 18.39 -28.26
CA SER A 56 -30.08 18.39 -28.47
C SER A 56 -30.82 19.12 -27.34
N LEU A 57 -30.37 18.93 -26.10
CA LEU A 57 -30.93 19.62 -24.94
C LEU A 57 -30.73 21.14 -25.04
N LYS A 58 -29.52 21.62 -25.39
CA LYS A 58 -29.25 23.06 -25.56
C LYS A 58 -30.09 23.68 -26.67
N ASN A 59 -30.31 22.97 -27.76
CA ASN A 59 -31.17 23.45 -28.85
C ASN A 59 -32.63 23.58 -28.41
N VAL A 60 -33.17 22.56 -27.73
CA VAL A 60 -34.54 22.61 -27.17
C VAL A 60 -34.67 23.67 -26.11
N HIS A 61 -33.67 23.83 -25.24
CA HIS A 61 -33.63 24.89 -24.23
C HIS A 61 -33.67 26.28 -24.88
N GLY A 62 -32.84 26.54 -25.94
CA GLY A 62 -32.90 27.78 -26.69
C GLY A 62 -34.28 28.07 -27.30
N PHE A 63 -34.92 27.01 -27.88
CA PHE A 63 -36.28 27.12 -28.39
C PHE A 63 -37.30 27.51 -27.29
N LEU A 64 -37.21 26.89 -26.11
CA LEU A 64 -38.07 27.18 -24.97
C LEU A 64 -37.88 28.62 -24.47
N ILE A 65 -36.65 29.14 -24.46
CA ILE A 65 -36.36 30.52 -24.08
C ILE A 65 -37.07 31.48 -25.05
N VAL A 66 -36.88 31.30 -26.38
CA VAL A 66 -37.44 32.19 -27.39
C VAL A 66 -38.97 32.21 -27.34
N ASN A 67 -39.60 31.10 -26.98
CA ASN A 67 -41.08 31.00 -26.86
C ASN A 67 -41.62 31.32 -25.47
N GLY A 68 -40.78 31.80 -24.51
CA GLY A 68 -41.20 32.15 -23.17
C GLY A 68 -41.66 30.97 -22.29
N LEU A 69 -41.44 29.75 -22.71
CA LEU A 69 -41.89 28.51 -22.05
C LEU A 69 -40.97 28.04 -20.90
N VAL A 70 -39.84 28.71 -20.73
CA VAL A 70 -38.90 28.43 -19.63
C VAL A 70 -39.45 28.87 -18.28
N HIS A 71 -40.41 29.78 -18.24
CA HIS A 71 -41.05 30.23 -17.00
C HIS A 71 -42.07 29.23 -16.43
N ASP A 72 -42.44 28.18 -17.21
CA ASP A 72 -43.26 27.09 -16.68
C ASP A 72 -42.44 26.22 -15.73
N LEU A 73 -42.95 26.07 -14.50
CA LEU A 73 -42.28 25.34 -13.40
C LEU A 73 -41.96 23.90 -13.82
N SER A 74 -42.87 23.22 -14.49
CA SER A 74 -42.71 21.83 -14.94
C SER A 74 -41.60 21.69 -16.00
N CYS A 75 -41.56 22.63 -16.95
CA CYS A 75 -40.51 22.67 -18.00
C CYS A 75 -39.14 22.96 -17.39
N SER A 76 -39.03 23.95 -16.51
CA SER A 76 -37.80 24.30 -15.83
C SER A 76 -37.24 23.15 -14.97
N THR A 77 -38.10 22.49 -14.20
CA THR A 77 -37.72 21.32 -13.38
C THR A 77 -37.25 20.16 -14.25
N LYS A 78 -37.91 19.91 -15.40
CA LYS A 78 -37.46 18.88 -16.35
C LYS A 78 -36.12 19.23 -17.00
N LEU A 79 -35.87 20.50 -17.33
CA LEU A 79 -34.58 21.00 -17.82
C LEU A 79 -33.46 20.75 -16.78
N ILE A 80 -33.71 21.11 -15.52
CA ILE A 80 -32.79 20.85 -14.40
C ILE A 80 -32.47 19.37 -14.32
N SER A 81 -33.49 18.51 -14.41
CA SER A 81 -33.32 17.05 -14.37
C SER A 81 -32.46 16.55 -15.54
N LEU A 82 -32.66 17.05 -16.75
CA LEU A 82 -31.90 16.63 -17.93
C LEU A 82 -30.47 17.15 -17.92
N TYR A 83 -30.23 18.42 -17.56
CA TYR A 83 -28.87 18.93 -17.39
C TYR A 83 -28.09 18.13 -16.32
N GLY A 84 -28.73 17.81 -15.20
CA GLY A 84 -28.16 16.98 -14.15
C GLY A 84 -27.82 15.56 -14.64
N SER A 85 -28.71 14.94 -15.42
CA SER A 85 -28.48 13.58 -15.98
C SER A 85 -27.34 13.50 -16.98
N PHE A 86 -27.00 14.59 -17.65
CA PHE A 86 -25.86 14.70 -18.55
C PHE A 86 -24.57 15.19 -17.85
N GLY A 87 -24.57 15.36 -16.52
CA GLY A 87 -23.41 15.81 -15.75
C GLY A 87 -23.18 17.35 -15.75
N TYR A 88 -24.07 18.13 -16.38
CA TYR A 88 -23.96 19.58 -16.46
C TYR A 88 -24.64 20.27 -15.26
N VAL A 89 -24.19 19.93 -14.06
CA VAL A 89 -24.81 20.37 -12.79
C VAL A 89 -24.75 21.90 -12.61
N LYS A 90 -23.71 22.56 -13.14
CA LYS A 90 -23.60 24.05 -13.12
C LYS A 90 -24.72 24.71 -13.93
N ASP A 91 -25.04 24.15 -15.10
CA ASP A 91 -26.13 24.65 -15.94
C ASP A 91 -27.48 24.39 -15.27
N ALA A 92 -27.67 23.19 -14.66
CA ALA A 92 -28.86 22.87 -13.87
C ALA A 92 -29.03 23.85 -12.71
N ARG A 93 -27.95 24.21 -12.01
CA ARG A 93 -27.97 25.20 -10.91
C ARG A 93 -28.36 26.59 -11.41
N SER A 94 -27.79 27.02 -12.53
CA SER A 94 -28.13 28.33 -13.13
C SER A 94 -29.61 28.41 -13.53
N MET A 95 -30.20 27.30 -13.98
CA MET A 95 -31.61 27.21 -14.27
C MET A 95 -32.45 27.33 -12.99
N PHE A 96 -32.07 26.59 -11.94
CA PHE A 96 -32.77 26.65 -10.65
C PHE A 96 -32.73 28.08 -10.06
N ASP A 97 -31.59 28.76 -10.08
CA ASP A 97 -31.43 30.12 -9.53
C ASP A 97 -32.21 31.21 -10.30
N ARG A 98 -32.64 30.90 -11.55
CA ARG A 98 -33.50 31.79 -12.37
C ARG A 98 -34.99 31.52 -12.18
N MET A 99 -35.37 30.49 -11.45
CA MET A 99 -36.79 30.20 -11.14
C MET A 99 -37.33 31.22 -10.15
N PRO A 100 -38.44 31.89 -10.45
CA PRO A 100 -38.98 32.92 -9.54
C PRO A 100 -39.40 32.35 -8.18
N GLU A 101 -40.09 31.21 -8.19
CA GLU A 101 -40.60 30.53 -6.99
C GLU A 101 -40.41 29.00 -7.17
N PRO A 102 -39.23 28.48 -6.78
CA PRO A 102 -38.97 27.04 -6.85
C PRO A 102 -39.87 26.29 -5.84
N ASP A 103 -40.61 25.30 -6.33
CA ASP A 103 -41.39 24.41 -5.46
C ASP A 103 -40.51 23.36 -4.76
N PHE A 104 -41.09 22.67 -3.79
CA PHE A 104 -40.40 21.59 -3.04
C PHE A 104 -39.78 20.53 -3.98
N TYR A 105 -40.49 20.21 -5.07
CA TYR A 105 -40.00 19.20 -6.02
C TYR A 105 -38.77 19.64 -6.77
N SER A 106 -38.69 20.91 -7.16
CA SER A 106 -37.51 21.49 -7.82
C SER A 106 -36.27 21.47 -6.91
N TRP A 107 -36.44 21.81 -5.61
CA TRP A 107 -35.38 21.67 -4.61
C TRP A 107 -34.90 20.23 -4.47
N LYS A 108 -35.83 19.27 -4.38
CA LYS A 108 -35.51 17.84 -4.26
C LYS A 108 -34.79 17.30 -5.48
N VAL A 109 -35.19 17.69 -6.69
CA VAL A 109 -34.50 17.30 -7.94
C VAL A 109 -33.07 17.84 -7.97
N MET A 110 -32.85 19.06 -7.54
CA MET A 110 -31.49 19.64 -7.51
C MET A 110 -30.59 18.94 -6.48
N LEU A 111 -31.07 18.69 -5.25
CA LEU A 111 -30.36 17.92 -4.23
C LEU A 111 -29.98 16.53 -4.72
N ARG A 112 -30.89 15.86 -5.43
CA ARG A 112 -30.65 14.53 -6.02
C ARG A 112 -29.51 14.56 -7.04
N TRP A 113 -29.44 15.62 -7.89
CA TRP A 113 -28.37 15.73 -8.88
C TRP A 113 -27.04 16.09 -8.25
N TYR A 114 -27.00 16.90 -7.22
CA TYR A 114 -25.78 17.10 -6.43
C TYR A 114 -25.29 15.78 -5.84
N PHE A 115 -26.20 14.98 -5.29
CA PHE A 115 -25.89 13.68 -4.72
C PHE A 115 -25.31 12.70 -5.76
N LEU A 116 -25.97 12.55 -6.91
CA LEU A 116 -25.53 11.65 -7.97
C LEU A 116 -24.18 12.05 -8.61
N ASN A 117 -23.81 13.32 -8.51
CA ASN A 117 -22.52 13.82 -8.99
C ASN A 117 -21.46 13.98 -7.87
N GLY A 118 -21.72 13.49 -6.66
CA GLY A 118 -20.76 13.51 -5.56
C GLY A 118 -20.45 14.90 -4.98
N LEU A 119 -21.31 15.90 -5.25
CA LEU A 119 -21.11 17.29 -4.82
C LEU A 119 -21.67 17.51 -3.41
N TYR A 120 -21.14 16.78 -2.42
CA TYR A 120 -21.69 16.72 -1.07
C TYR A 120 -21.69 18.08 -0.34
N TRP A 121 -20.64 18.90 -0.51
CA TRP A 121 -20.62 20.27 0.05
C TRP A 121 -21.75 21.15 -0.48
N GLU A 122 -22.06 21.03 -1.77
CA GLU A 122 -23.16 21.77 -2.37
C GLU A 122 -24.52 21.32 -1.82
N ILE A 123 -24.66 20.03 -1.46
CA ILE A 123 -25.89 19.52 -0.80
C ILE A 123 -26.12 20.26 0.52
N ILE A 124 -25.11 20.36 1.39
CA ILE A 124 -25.25 21.01 2.71
C ILE A 124 -25.57 22.50 2.54
N ARG A 125 -24.85 23.21 1.66
CA ARG A 125 -25.10 24.63 1.37
C ARG A 125 -26.51 24.85 0.81
N PHE A 126 -26.92 23.99 -0.10
CA PHE A 126 -28.22 24.08 -0.74
C PHE A 126 -29.36 23.75 0.21
N PHE A 127 -29.18 22.77 1.08
CA PHE A 127 -30.11 22.42 2.14
C PHE A 127 -30.26 23.57 3.16
N THR A 128 -29.18 24.20 3.56
CA THR A 128 -29.22 25.37 4.47
C THR A 128 -30.01 26.50 3.84
N ARG A 129 -29.82 26.77 2.52
CA ARG A 129 -30.61 27.76 1.77
C ARG A 129 -32.09 27.34 1.70
N MET A 130 -32.39 26.06 1.41
CA MET A 130 -33.76 25.54 1.37
C MET A 130 -34.51 25.82 2.71
N ARG A 131 -33.82 25.60 3.83
CA ARG A 131 -34.38 25.89 5.16
C ARG A 131 -34.67 27.36 5.41
N SER A 132 -33.86 28.27 4.87
CA SER A 132 -34.10 29.73 5.00
C SER A 132 -35.37 30.19 4.31
N PHE A 133 -35.92 29.39 3.39
CA PHE A 133 -37.22 29.60 2.76
C PHE A 133 -38.38 28.93 3.50
N LEU A 134 -38.16 28.37 4.72
CA LEU A 134 -39.16 27.69 5.56
C LEU A 134 -39.88 26.53 4.85
N ILE A 135 -39.21 25.87 3.89
CA ILE A 135 -39.78 24.73 3.17
C ILE A 135 -39.73 23.51 4.08
N GLU A 136 -40.86 22.81 4.21
CA GLU A 136 -40.95 21.53 4.94
C GLU A 136 -40.08 20.47 4.27
N VAL A 137 -39.36 19.69 5.07
CA VAL A 137 -38.39 18.68 4.62
C VAL A 137 -38.97 17.28 4.82
N ASP A 138 -38.93 16.46 3.77
CA ASP A 138 -39.35 15.07 3.85
C ASP A 138 -38.19 14.12 4.19
N ASN A 139 -38.50 12.86 4.51
CA ASN A 139 -37.51 11.83 4.83
C ASN A 139 -36.53 11.54 3.70
N VAL A 140 -36.91 11.76 2.44
CA VAL A 140 -36.00 11.58 1.28
C VAL A 140 -34.92 12.64 1.26
N VAL A 141 -35.29 13.90 1.53
CA VAL A 141 -34.31 14.99 1.63
C VAL A 141 -33.39 14.77 2.84
N PHE A 142 -33.92 14.36 3.99
CA PHE A 142 -33.11 14.02 5.16
C PHE A 142 -32.08 12.92 4.82
N SER A 143 -32.49 11.85 4.13
CA SER A 143 -31.59 10.77 3.74
C SER A 143 -30.45 11.23 2.80
N ILE A 144 -30.74 12.13 1.85
CA ILE A 144 -29.75 12.71 0.95
C ILE A 144 -28.72 13.55 1.73
N VAL A 145 -29.19 14.39 2.65
CA VAL A 145 -28.31 15.28 3.44
C VAL A 145 -27.50 14.49 4.46
N LEU A 146 -28.10 13.48 5.12
CA LEU A 146 -27.39 12.55 6.01
C LEU A 146 -26.25 11.85 5.26
N LYS A 147 -26.51 11.38 4.04
CA LYS A 147 -25.47 10.74 3.24
C LYS A 147 -24.36 11.73 2.87
N ALA A 148 -24.69 12.99 2.61
CA ALA A 148 -23.68 14.02 2.37
C ALA A 148 -22.83 14.28 3.63
N CYS A 149 -23.40 14.38 4.81
CA CYS A 149 -22.68 14.50 6.08
C CYS A 149 -21.77 13.29 6.32
N SER A 150 -22.26 12.09 6.05
CA SER A 150 -21.54 10.82 6.15
C SER A 150 -20.30 10.79 5.25
N GLU A 151 -20.42 11.18 3.98
CA GLU A 151 -19.29 11.19 3.03
C GLU A 151 -18.26 12.31 3.32
N LEU A 152 -18.71 13.44 3.84
CA LEU A 152 -17.83 14.53 4.27
C LEU A 152 -17.25 14.31 5.68
N ARG A 153 -17.74 13.33 6.41
CA ARG A 153 -17.41 13.07 7.83
C ARG A 153 -17.63 14.31 8.72
N ASP A 154 -18.66 15.10 8.40
CA ASP A 154 -18.99 16.30 9.16
C ASP A 154 -19.99 15.98 10.28
N ILE A 155 -19.44 15.63 11.44
CA ILE A 155 -20.23 15.29 12.63
C ILE A 155 -21.06 16.48 13.14
N ASN A 156 -20.59 17.72 12.99
CA ASN A 156 -21.27 18.87 13.51
C ASN A 156 -22.56 19.14 12.74
N GLU A 157 -22.52 19.12 11.41
CA GLU A 157 -23.72 19.22 10.58
C GLU A 157 -24.63 17.99 10.77
N GLY A 158 -24.05 16.80 10.91
CA GLY A 158 -24.78 15.57 11.22
C GLY A 158 -25.60 15.66 12.51
N ARG A 159 -25.01 16.17 13.61
CA ARG A 159 -25.73 16.37 14.90
C ARG A 159 -26.84 17.39 14.79
N LYS A 160 -26.63 18.51 14.08
CA LYS A 160 -27.67 19.50 13.82
C LYS A 160 -28.84 18.90 13.04
N LEU A 161 -28.51 18.09 12.04
CA LEU A 161 -29.51 17.40 11.23
C LEU A 161 -30.28 16.37 12.05
N HIS A 162 -29.64 15.59 12.92
CA HIS A 162 -30.30 14.66 13.85
C HIS A 162 -31.31 15.40 14.74
N CYS A 163 -30.91 16.51 15.38
CA CYS A 163 -31.82 17.32 16.17
C CYS A 163 -33.00 17.84 15.35
N LEU A 164 -32.79 18.17 14.07
CA LEU A 164 -33.87 18.62 13.19
C LEU A 164 -34.86 17.50 12.86
N ILE A 165 -34.35 16.31 12.55
CA ILE A 165 -35.13 15.10 12.26
C ILE A 165 -36.01 14.75 13.46
N MET A 166 -35.44 14.77 14.67
CA MET A 166 -36.22 14.50 15.90
C MET A 166 -37.31 15.55 16.16
N LYS A 167 -37.04 16.83 15.82
CA LYS A 167 -38.06 17.90 15.92
C LYS A 167 -39.17 17.78 14.86
N ALA A 168 -38.85 17.26 13.67
CA ALA A 168 -39.83 17.04 12.62
C ALA A 168 -40.82 15.89 12.94
N GLY A 169 -40.44 15.00 13.85
CA GLY A 169 -41.24 13.87 14.34
C GLY A 169 -41.26 12.68 13.36
N ASN A 170 -41.31 11.47 13.93
CA ASN A 170 -41.42 10.18 13.22
C ASN A 170 -40.45 9.97 12.04
N PRO A 171 -39.13 9.86 12.30
CA PRO A 171 -38.21 9.39 11.28
C PRO A 171 -38.56 7.96 10.87
N ASP A 172 -38.57 7.68 9.57
CA ASP A 172 -38.74 6.33 9.08
C ASP A 172 -37.44 5.49 9.24
N SER A 173 -37.55 4.18 9.05
CA SER A 173 -36.40 3.27 9.15
C SER A 173 -35.25 3.63 8.19
N PHE A 174 -35.51 4.28 7.05
CA PHE A 174 -34.47 4.73 6.13
C PHE A 174 -33.67 5.91 6.68
N VAL A 175 -34.36 6.87 7.34
CA VAL A 175 -33.69 8.01 7.99
C VAL A 175 -32.87 7.54 9.19
N LEU A 176 -33.43 6.63 10.03
CA LEU A 176 -32.68 6.03 11.15
C LEU A 176 -31.47 5.24 10.68
N THR A 177 -31.57 4.48 9.59
CA THR A 177 -30.45 3.80 8.97
C THR A 177 -29.40 4.80 8.46
N GLY A 178 -29.84 5.91 7.86
CA GLY A 178 -28.95 6.99 7.43
C GLY A 178 -28.22 7.68 8.58
N LEU A 179 -28.88 7.88 9.71
CA LEU A 179 -28.27 8.41 10.95
C LEU A 179 -27.24 7.41 11.50
N THR A 180 -27.54 6.12 11.54
CA THR A 180 -26.63 5.05 11.94
C THR A 180 -25.35 5.08 11.07
N ASP A 181 -25.48 5.10 9.72
CA ASP A 181 -24.32 5.19 8.78
C ASP A 181 -23.53 6.49 9.00
N MET A 182 -24.21 7.61 9.21
CA MET A 182 -23.57 8.92 9.43
C MET A 182 -22.72 8.92 10.69
N TYR A 183 -23.26 8.50 11.83
CA TYR A 183 -22.52 8.45 13.09
C TYR A 183 -21.35 7.46 13.01
N ALA A 184 -21.57 6.28 12.45
CA ALA A 184 -20.52 5.28 12.27
C ALA A 184 -19.36 5.79 11.42
N LYS A 185 -19.62 6.46 10.29
CA LYS A 185 -18.58 7.01 9.42
C LYS A 185 -17.87 8.24 9.99
N CYS A 186 -18.53 8.97 10.89
CA CYS A 186 -17.94 10.09 11.62
C CYS A 186 -17.10 9.65 12.84
N GLY A 187 -17.01 8.34 13.13
CA GLY A 187 -16.24 7.83 14.26
C GLY A 187 -16.99 7.74 15.59
N GLU A 188 -18.28 8.05 15.61
CA GLU A 188 -19.14 8.08 16.81
C GLU A 188 -19.94 6.79 16.92
N ILE A 189 -19.26 5.66 17.16
CA ILE A 189 -19.89 4.34 17.14
C ILE A 189 -20.94 4.16 18.22
N GLU A 190 -20.75 4.75 19.41
CA GLU A 190 -21.72 4.68 20.51
C GLU A 190 -23.04 5.37 20.12
N CYS A 191 -22.99 6.56 19.52
CA CYS A 191 -24.17 7.24 19.01
C CYS A 191 -24.86 6.44 17.91
N SER A 192 -24.06 5.78 17.05
CA SER A 192 -24.57 4.90 15.99
C SER A 192 -25.35 3.71 16.58
N CYS A 193 -24.84 3.08 17.67
CA CYS A 193 -25.52 2.00 18.39
C CYS A 193 -26.86 2.47 18.99
N CYS A 194 -26.87 3.62 19.66
CA CYS A 194 -28.09 4.17 20.23
C CYS A 194 -29.21 4.35 19.17
N VAL A 195 -28.85 4.98 18.03
CA VAL A 195 -29.83 5.19 16.94
C VAL A 195 -30.23 3.85 16.31
N PHE A 196 -29.32 2.90 16.19
CA PHE A 196 -29.66 1.56 15.69
C PHE A 196 -30.60 0.83 16.62
N ASP A 197 -30.42 0.95 17.94
CA ASP A 197 -31.31 0.30 18.94
C ASP A 197 -32.69 0.97 19.04
N GLU A 198 -32.80 2.26 18.76
CA GLU A 198 -34.09 2.98 18.66
C GLU A 198 -34.92 2.56 17.41
N ASN A 199 -34.27 2.06 16.37
CA ASN A 199 -34.96 1.62 15.16
C ASN A 199 -35.68 0.30 15.40
N LEU A 200 -37.00 0.33 15.56
CA LEU A 200 -37.83 -0.87 15.80
C LEU A 200 -38.02 -1.72 14.54
N ASP A 201 -38.04 -1.10 13.36
CA ASP A 201 -38.26 -1.74 12.06
C ASP A 201 -36.92 -1.98 11.33
N ARG A 202 -36.00 -2.71 11.97
CA ARG A 202 -34.67 -2.99 11.40
C ARG A 202 -34.78 -3.93 10.22
N ASN A 203 -34.44 -3.43 9.03
CA ASN A 203 -34.32 -4.26 7.82
C ASN A 203 -32.87 -4.70 7.61
N VAL A 204 -32.61 -5.54 6.60
CA VAL A 204 -31.27 -6.04 6.27
C VAL A 204 -30.25 -4.91 6.04
N VAL A 205 -30.67 -3.74 5.53
CA VAL A 205 -29.80 -2.59 5.30
C VAL A 205 -29.34 -1.97 6.61
N SER A 206 -30.23 -1.84 7.60
CA SER A 206 -29.90 -1.32 8.94
C SER A 206 -28.85 -2.19 9.63
N TRP A 207 -29.05 -3.51 9.61
CA TRP A 207 -28.09 -4.46 10.17
C TRP A 207 -26.74 -4.41 9.45
N THR A 208 -26.74 -4.39 8.11
CA THR A 208 -25.52 -4.31 7.29
C THR A 208 -24.76 -3.00 7.54
N SER A 209 -25.47 -1.86 7.64
CA SER A 209 -24.85 -0.57 7.93
C SER A 209 -24.18 -0.54 9.29
N MET A 210 -24.79 -1.16 10.30
CA MET A 210 -24.20 -1.23 11.64
C MET A 210 -23.00 -2.19 11.70
N ILE A 211 -23.07 -3.36 11.04
CA ILE A 211 -21.93 -4.28 10.90
C ILE A 211 -20.74 -3.57 10.21
N ALA A 212 -21.00 -2.87 9.09
CA ALA A 212 -19.99 -2.08 8.41
C ALA A 212 -19.45 -0.93 9.28
N GLY A 213 -20.32 -0.33 10.11
CA GLY A 213 -19.97 0.69 11.08
C GLY A 213 -18.95 0.21 12.11
N TYR A 214 -19.14 -0.97 12.67
CA TYR A 214 -18.17 -1.58 13.59
C TYR A 214 -16.82 -1.84 12.91
N VAL A 215 -16.83 -2.34 11.66
CA VAL A 215 -15.59 -2.53 10.88
C VAL A 215 -14.84 -1.22 10.67
N HIS A 216 -15.57 -0.13 10.41
CA HIS A 216 -14.99 1.19 10.15
C HIS A 216 -14.35 1.81 11.39
N ASN A 217 -14.89 1.49 12.57
CA ASN A 217 -14.44 2.02 13.87
C ASN A 217 -13.51 1.05 14.62
N ASP A 218 -12.86 0.13 13.90
CA ASP A 218 -11.89 -0.83 14.42
C ASP A 218 -12.40 -1.71 15.59
N CYS A 219 -13.71 -2.00 15.57
CA CYS A 219 -14.41 -2.90 16.48
C CYS A 219 -14.95 -4.13 15.74
N PRO A 220 -14.15 -4.90 15.00
CA PRO A 220 -14.66 -5.96 14.13
C PRO A 220 -15.28 -7.14 14.89
N ALA A 221 -14.90 -7.39 16.14
CA ALA A 221 -15.48 -8.48 16.94
C ALA A 221 -16.97 -8.26 17.20
N GLU A 222 -17.38 -7.03 17.48
CA GLU A 222 -18.77 -6.63 17.70
C GLU A 222 -19.62 -6.83 16.44
N GLY A 223 -18.99 -6.70 15.26
CA GLY A 223 -19.64 -7.02 13.97
C GLY A 223 -20.10 -8.47 13.87
N LEU A 224 -19.31 -9.43 14.38
CA LEU A 224 -19.71 -10.85 14.45
C LEU A 224 -20.83 -11.11 15.46
N VAL A 225 -20.77 -10.46 16.61
CA VAL A 225 -21.82 -10.54 17.63
C VAL A 225 -23.13 -10.01 17.06
N LEU A 226 -23.08 -8.89 16.37
CA LEU A 226 -24.26 -8.29 15.75
C LEU A 226 -24.86 -9.17 14.66
N PHE A 227 -24.04 -9.85 13.88
CA PHE A 227 -24.50 -10.83 12.89
C PHE A 227 -25.24 -12.01 13.53
N ASN A 228 -24.78 -12.52 14.69
CA ASN A 228 -25.48 -13.57 15.41
C ASN A 228 -26.86 -13.08 15.86
N ARG A 229 -26.99 -11.86 16.40
CA ARG A 229 -28.27 -11.23 16.73
C ARG A 229 -29.17 -11.08 15.49
N MET A 230 -28.64 -10.69 14.33
CA MET A 230 -29.38 -10.61 13.07
C MET A 230 -30.01 -11.96 12.69
N ARG A 231 -29.26 -13.06 12.89
CA ARG A 231 -29.74 -14.43 12.63
C ARG A 231 -30.83 -14.87 13.62
N GLU A 232 -30.69 -14.51 14.89
CA GLU A 232 -31.69 -14.82 15.93
C GLU A 232 -33.05 -14.19 15.60
N VAL A 233 -33.05 -12.99 15.01
CA VAL A 233 -34.29 -12.34 14.54
C VAL A 233 -34.71 -12.78 13.12
N GLN A 234 -34.09 -13.84 12.58
CA GLN A 234 -34.42 -14.47 11.29
C GLN A 234 -34.34 -13.53 10.08
N ILE A 235 -33.47 -12.50 10.12
CA ILE A 235 -33.21 -11.65 8.98
C ILE A 235 -32.07 -12.29 8.15
N GLU A 236 -32.36 -12.56 6.86
CA GLU A 236 -31.39 -13.18 5.95
C GLU A 236 -30.31 -12.18 5.55
N ALA A 237 -29.06 -12.66 5.57
CA ALA A 237 -27.90 -11.89 5.10
C ALA A 237 -27.88 -11.85 3.57
N ASN A 238 -27.67 -10.66 3.02
CA ASN A 238 -27.47 -10.47 1.59
C ASN A 238 -25.95 -10.40 1.24
N GLU A 239 -25.64 -10.23 -0.05
CA GLU A 239 -24.27 -10.11 -0.54
C GLU A 239 -23.48 -8.97 0.13
N TYR A 240 -24.11 -7.86 0.50
CA TYR A 240 -23.45 -6.73 1.18
C TYR A 240 -23.18 -7.05 2.65
N THR A 241 -24.09 -7.75 3.31
CA THR A 241 -23.87 -8.23 4.70
C THR A 241 -22.69 -9.18 4.73
N LEU A 242 -22.66 -10.17 3.82
CA LEU A 242 -21.58 -11.14 3.73
C LEU A 242 -20.24 -10.48 3.38
N GLY A 243 -20.21 -9.53 2.46
CA GLY A 243 -19.00 -8.76 2.14
C GLY A 243 -18.46 -7.98 3.34
N SER A 244 -19.33 -7.36 4.13
CA SER A 244 -18.95 -6.68 5.37
C SER A 244 -18.40 -7.65 6.41
N LEU A 245 -19.00 -8.83 6.57
CA LEU A 245 -18.52 -9.88 7.48
C LEU A 245 -17.19 -10.49 7.04
N LEU A 246 -16.96 -10.65 5.74
CA LEU A 246 -15.65 -11.04 5.21
C LEU A 246 -14.58 -9.98 5.52
N THR A 247 -14.93 -8.70 5.46
CA THR A 247 -14.03 -7.60 5.88
C THR A 247 -13.74 -7.66 7.38
N VAL A 248 -14.73 -8.05 8.22
CA VAL A 248 -14.50 -8.35 9.66
C VAL A 248 -13.46 -9.46 9.79
N CYS A 249 -13.64 -10.59 9.09
CA CYS A 249 -12.72 -11.71 9.13
C CYS A 249 -11.32 -11.32 8.67
N THR A 250 -11.22 -10.48 7.66
CA THR A 250 -9.96 -9.93 7.16
C THR A 250 -9.20 -9.14 8.24
N LYS A 251 -9.91 -8.25 8.96
CA LYS A 251 -9.29 -7.46 10.04
C LYS A 251 -8.87 -8.30 11.24
N LEU A 252 -9.61 -9.36 11.56
CA LEU A 252 -9.31 -10.26 12.67
C LEU A 252 -8.31 -11.36 12.30
N GLY A 253 -7.95 -11.54 11.03
CA GLY A 253 -7.20 -12.71 10.57
C GLY A 253 -7.98 -14.03 10.76
N ALA A 254 -9.30 -13.96 10.80
CA ALA A 254 -10.19 -15.07 11.18
C ALA A 254 -10.53 -15.95 9.96
N LEU A 255 -9.56 -16.69 9.44
CA LEU A 255 -9.68 -17.50 8.24
C LEU A 255 -10.83 -18.53 8.32
N HIS A 256 -10.97 -19.23 9.44
CA HIS A 256 -12.02 -20.25 9.61
C HIS A 256 -13.42 -19.67 9.46
N GLN A 257 -13.69 -18.51 10.07
CA GLN A 257 -14.95 -17.81 9.94
C GLN A 257 -15.15 -17.32 8.50
N GLY A 258 -14.09 -16.81 7.86
CA GLY A 258 -14.12 -16.41 6.45
C GLY A 258 -14.51 -17.56 5.52
N LYS A 259 -13.91 -18.75 5.70
CA LYS A 259 -14.27 -19.98 4.97
C LYS A 259 -15.71 -20.39 5.24
N TRP A 260 -16.19 -20.22 6.47
CA TRP A 260 -17.58 -20.51 6.81
C TRP A 260 -18.55 -19.57 6.08
N PHE A 261 -18.27 -18.25 6.05
CA PHE A 261 -19.09 -17.27 5.30
C PHE A 261 -19.07 -17.55 3.80
N HIS A 262 -17.93 -17.94 3.23
CA HIS A 262 -17.86 -18.36 1.84
C HIS A 262 -18.76 -19.57 1.56
N GLY A 263 -18.66 -20.63 2.37
CA GLY A 263 -19.55 -21.80 2.27
C GLY A 263 -21.02 -21.47 2.47
N PHE A 264 -21.34 -20.52 3.36
CA PHE A 264 -22.70 -20.02 3.58
C PHE A 264 -23.23 -19.30 2.33
N ALA A 265 -22.42 -18.45 1.68
CA ALA A 265 -22.81 -17.78 0.44
C ALA A 265 -23.13 -18.78 -0.67
N ILE A 266 -22.29 -19.81 -0.85
CA ILE A 266 -22.51 -20.87 -1.86
C ILE A 266 -23.79 -21.66 -1.57
N LYS A 267 -23.98 -22.13 -0.33
CA LYS A 267 -25.17 -22.92 0.06
C LYS A 267 -26.47 -22.10 -0.01
N GLY A 268 -26.40 -20.82 0.32
CA GLY A 268 -27.54 -19.89 0.25
C GLY A 268 -27.87 -19.44 -1.16
N GLY A 269 -27.11 -19.82 -2.17
CA GLY A 269 -27.31 -19.36 -3.57
C GLY A 269 -27.16 -17.86 -3.73
N VAL A 270 -26.39 -17.19 -2.84
CA VAL A 270 -26.15 -15.75 -2.91
C VAL A 270 -25.33 -15.44 -4.17
N GLN A 271 -25.82 -14.50 -4.97
CA GLN A 271 -25.09 -14.09 -6.18
C GLN A 271 -23.73 -13.49 -5.84
N LEU A 272 -22.68 -14.03 -6.43
CA LEU A 272 -21.32 -13.50 -6.32
C LEU A 272 -21.19 -12.24 -7.16
N ASN A 273 -21.65 -11.10 -6.62
CA ASN A 273 -21.42 -9.80 -7.24
C ASN A 273 -19.97 -9.33 -7.04
N SER A 274 -19.54 -8.31 -7.81
CA SER A 274 -18.16 -7.78 -7.71
C SER A 274 -17.74 -7.41 -6.29
N PHE A 275 -18.65 -6.88 -5.47
CA PHE A 275 -18.35 -6.49 -4.09
C PHE A 275 -18.03 -7.71 -3.21
N LEU A 276 -18.87 -8.75 -3.25
CA LEU A 276 -18.69 -9.97 -2.45
C LEU A 276 -17.43 -10.72 -2.91
N VAL A 277 -17.23 -10.84 -4.23
CA VAL A 277 -16.01 -11.46 -4.80
C VAL A 277 -14.75 -10.73 -4.34
N THR A 278 -14.72 -9.41 -4.43
CA THR A 278 -13.56 -8.62 -3.98
C THR A 278 -13.29 -8.80 -2.50
N SER A 279 -14.34 -8.85 -1.67
CA SER A 279 -14.22 -9.10 -0.23
C SER A 279 -13.71 -10.51 0.06
N LEU A 280 -14.12 -11.53 -0.72
CA LEU A 280 -13.59 -12.90 -0.62
C LEU A 280 -12.11 -12.97 -0.99
N LEU A 281 -11.72 -12.35 -2.10
CA LEU A 281 -10.33 -12.30 -2.53
C LEU A 281 -9.45 -11.60 -1.48
N ASP A 282 -9.88 -10.43 -0.98
CA ASP A 282 -9.14 -9.67 0.05
C ASP A 282 -9.01 -10.48 1.35
N MET A 283 -10.07 -11.18 1.77
CA MET A 283 -10.06 -12.03 2.96
C MET A 283 -9.05 -13.17 2.81
N TYR A 284 -9.07 -13.93 1.71
CA TYR A 284 -8.13 -15.03 1.51
C TYR A 284 -6.69 -14.54 1.38
N VAL A 285 -6.45 -13.45 0.64
CA VAL A 285 -5.12 -12.84 0.47
C VAL A 285 -4.54 -12.41 1.82
N LYS A 286 -5.28 -11.64 2.62
CA LYS A 286 -4.80 -11.10 3.90
C LYS A 286 -4.68 -12.17 5.00
N CYS A 287 -5.45 -13.25 4.88
CA CYS A 287 -5.27 -14.42 5.74
C CYS A 287 -4.14 -15.38 5.27
N GLY A 288 -3.40 -15.03 4.21
CA GLY A 288 -2.25 -15.81 3.72
C GLY A 288 -2.60 -16.95 2.75
N GLU A 289 -3.88 -17.14 2.40
CA GLU A 289 -4.37 -18.22 1.54
C GLU A 289 -4.52 -17.78 0.08
N ILE A 290 -3.43 -17.37 -0.54
CA ILE A 290 -3.43 -16.87 -1.92
C ILE A 290 -3.92 -17.91 -2.94
N ARG A 291 -3.76 -19.22 -2.64
CA ARG A 291 -4.23 -20.32 -3.48
C ARG A 291 -5.74 -20.40 -3.50
N ASP A 292 -6.38 -20.26 -2.34
CA ASP A 292 -7.85 -20.24 -2.24
C ASP A 292 -8.42 -19.01 -2.92
N ALA A 293 -7.76 -17.84 -2.78
CA ALA A 293 -8.11 -16.64 -3.52
C ALA A 293 -8.08 -16.88 -5.04
N ARG A 294 -7.05 -17.56 -5.54
CA ARG A 294 -6.94 -17.90 -6.95
C ARG A 294 -8.06 -18.82 -7.43
N LEU A 295 -8.45 -19.82 -6.64
CA LEU A 295 -9.56 -20.71 -6.98
C LEU A 295 -10.87 -19.92 -7.11
N VAL A 296 -11.18 -19.05 -6.15
CA VAL A 296 -12.37 -18.17 -6.23
C VAL A 296 -12.34 -17.29 -7.48
N PHE A 297 -11.17 -16.77 -7.83
CA PHE A 297 -11.00 -15.94 -9.03
C PHE A 297 -11.23 -16.74 -10.33
N ASP A 298 -10.74 -17.98 -10.40
CA ASP A 298 -10.85 -18.82 -11.59
C ASP A 298 -12.28 -19.37 -11.81
N GLU A 299 -13.08 -19.47 -10.75
CA GLU A 299 -14.50 -19.89 -10.82
C GLU A 299 -15.43 -18.79 -11.36
N LEU A 300 -14.96 -17.54 -11.50
CA LEU A 300 -15.77 -16.44 -12.00
C LEU A 300 -16.16 -16.64 -13.46
N SER A 301 -17.45 -16.67 -13.75
CA SER A 301 -18.00 -16.78 -15.10
C SER A 301 -17.67 -15.59 -16.01
N SER A 302 -17.52 -14.40 -15.41
CA SER A 302 -17.05 -13.18 -16.08
C SER A 302 -16.12 -12.41 -15.13
N ILE A 303 -14.94 -12.07 -15.63
CA ILE A 303 -13.96 -11.31 -14.85
C ILE A 303 -14.10 -9.84 -15.19
N ASP A 304 -14.42 -9.03 -14.19
CA ASP A 304 -14.45 -7.57 -14.31
C ASP A 304 -13.11 -6.95 -13.91
N ILE A 305 -12.97 -5.65 -14.15
CA ILE A 305 -11.74 -4.88 -13.82
C ILE A 305 -11.46 -4.90 -12.30
N ILE A 306 -12.49 -4.96 -11.46
CA ILE A 306 -12.35 -4.86 -10.01
C ILE A 306 -11.74 -6.17 -9.47
N SER A 307 -12.34 -7.32 -9.80
CA SER A 307 -11.85 -8.64 -9.38
C SER A 307 -10.44 -8.92 -9.93
N TRP A 308 -10.19 -8.53 -11.18
CA TRP A 308 -8.88 -8.69 -11.81
C TRP A 308 -7.80 -7.85 -11.10
N THR A 309 -8.12 -6.57 -10.81
CA THR A 309 -7.21 -5.70 -10.06
C THR A 309 -6.96 -6.23 -8.64
N ALA A 310 -8.02 -6.67 -7.95
CA ALA A 310 -7.92 -7.23 -6.60
C ALA A 310 -6.96 -8.43 -6.55
N MET A 311 -7.01 -9.33 -7.54
CA MET A 311 -6.12 -10.48 -7.59
C MET A 311 -4.67 -10.10 -7.90
N ILE A 312 -4.43 -9.12 -8.79
CA ILE A 312 -3.08 -8.58 -9.06
C ILE A 312 -2.49 -7.93 -7.79
N VAL A 313 -3.28 -7.09 -7.11
CA VAL A 313 -2.90 -6.49 -5.81
C VAL A 313 -2.57 -7.58 -4.80
N GLY A 314 -3.43 -8.60 -4.70
CA GLY A 314 -3.25 -9.72 -3.79
C GLY A 314 -1.93 -10.46 -4.03
N TYR A 315 -1.62 -10.82 -5.26
CA TYR A 315 -0.34 -11.46 -5.61
C TYR A 315 0.86 -10.57 -5.26
N THR A 316 0.78 -9.28 -5.59
CA THR A 316 1.88 -8.34 -5.33
C THR A 316 2.13 -8.18 -3.82
N GLN A 317 1.08 -8.04 -3.01
CA GLN A 317 1.17 -7.90 -1.56
C GLN A 317 1.62 -9.18 -0.86
N SER A 318 1.25 -10.35 -1.39
CA SER A 318 1.64 -11.65 -0.84
C SER A 318 3.04 -12.11 -1.25
N GLY A 319 3.81 -11.28 -1.98
CA GLY A 319 5.18 -11.62 -2.40
C GLY A 319 5.25 -12.60 -3.58
N PHE A 320 4.21 -12.62 -4.43
CA PHE A 320 4.17 -13.40 -5.67
C PHE A 320 4.14 -12.49 -6.91
N PRO A 321 5.14 -11.61 -7.10
CA PRO A 321 5.12 -10.60 -8.17
C PRO A 321 5.12 -11.23 -9.57
N TYR A 322 5.75 -12.39 -9.75
CA TYR A 322 5.74 -13.11 -11.03
C TYR A 322 4.32 -13.50 -11.46
N GLU A 323 3.51 -14.04 -10.54
CA GLU A 323 2.13 -14.42 -10.82
C GLU A 323 1.24 -13.19 -11.10
N ALA A 324 1.52 -12.07 -10.43
CA ALA A 324 0.85 -10.79 -10.71
C ALA A 324 1.12 -10.32 -12.15
N LEU A 325 2.38 -10.35 -12.61
CA LEU A 325 2.76 -9.98 -13.96
C LEU A 325 2.17 -10.94 -15.00
N LYS A 326 2.20 -12.24 -14.74
CA LYS A 326 1.60 -13.26 -15.59
C LYS A 326 0.10 -13.05 -15.76
N LEU A 327 -0.62 -12.81 -14.65
CA LEU A 327 -2.06 -12.51 -14.68
C LEU A 327 -2.37 -11.22 -15.47
N PHE A 328 -1.54 -10.19 -15.32
CA PHE A 328 -1.66 -8.95 -16.10
C PHE A 328 -1.48 -9.19 -17.60
N MET A 329 -0.48 -9.95 -18.00
CA MET A 329 -0.20 -10.28 -19.39
C MET A 329 -1.33 -11.08 -20.03
N ASP A 330 -1.90 -12.06 -19.32
CA ASP A 330 -2.99 -12.87 -19.82
C ASP A 330 -4.24 -12.03 -20.10
N LYS A 331 -4.56 -11.07 -19.25
CA LYS A 331 -5.74 -10.20 -19.40
C LYS A 331 -5.58 -9.08 -20.42
N LYS A 332 -4.36 -8.62 -20.71
CA LYS A 332 -4.11 -7.72 -21.81
C LYS A 332 -4.64 -8.29 -23.14
N ARG A 333 -4.60 -9.62 -23.32
CA ARG A 333 -5.18 -10.32 -24.45
C ARG A 333 -6.71 -10.36 -24.44
N ALA A 334 -7.34 -10.20 -23.26
CA ALA A 334 -8.79 -10.24 -23.08
C ALA A 334 -9.48 -8.86 -23.14
N SER A 335 -8.80 -7.81 -23.60
CA SER A 335 -9.33 -6.46 -23.83
C SER A 335 -9.89 -5.72 -22.59
N ILE A 336 -9.50 -6.14 -21.37
CA ILE A 336 -9.85 -5.38 -20.16
C ILE A 336 -8.86 -4.23 -20.01
N MET A 337 -9.36 -2.99 -20.01
CA MET A 337 -8.52 -1.80 -19.80
C MET A 337 -8.12 -1.71 -18.34
N PRO A 338 -6.81 -1.62 -18.01
CA PRO A 338 -6.35 -1.40 -16.64
C PRO A 338 -6.78 -0.03 -16.12
N ASN A 339 -6.93 0.09 -14.80
CA ASN A 339 -7.09 1.36 -14.09
C ASN A 339 -5.78 1.76 -13.39
N ASP A 340 -5.77 2.93 -12.73
CA ASP A 340 -4.60 3.46 -12.01
C ASP A 340 -4.08 2.48 -10.96
N VAL A 341 -4.99 1.85 -10.20
CA VAL A 341 -4.63 0.85 -9.17
C VAL A 341 -3.97 -0.38 -9.79
N THR A 342 -4.47 -0.85 -10.94
CA THR A 342 -3.86 -1.97 -11.67
C THR A 342 -2.43 -1.62 -12.09
N ILE A 343 -2.24 -0.46 -12.72
CA ILE A 343 -0.92 -0.01 -13.19
C ILE A 343 0.05 0.16 -12.01
N ALA A 344 -0.38 0.82 -10.92
CA ALA A 344 0.46 0.98 -9.73
C ALA A 344 0.88 -0.36 -9.13
N SER A 345 -0.03 -1.34 -9.06
CA SER A 345 0.26 -2.68 -8.52
C SER A 345 1.22 -3.47 -9.42
N VAL A 346 1.06 -3.38 -10.75
CA VAL A 346 1.97 -4.02 -11.70
C VAL A 346 3.36 -3.39 -11.66
N LEU A 347 3.47 -2.07 -11.51
CA LEU A 347 4.74 -1.37 -11.30
C LEU A 347 5.41 -1.81 -9.99
N SER A 348 4.63 -1.96 -8.91
CA SER A 348 5.14 -2.49 -7.64
C SER A 348 5.66 -3.93 -7.78
N ALA A 349 4.98 -4.78 -8.57
CA ALA A 349 5.46 -6.13 -8.89
C ALA A 349 6.77 -6.09 -9.71
N CYS A 350 6.90 -5.16 -10.68
CA CYS A 350 8.14 -4.94 -11.41
C CYS A 350 9.28 -4.50 -10.48
N ALA A 351 8.99 -3.62 -9.52
CA ALA A 351 9.92 -3.15 -8.51
C ALA A 351 10.44 -4.29 -7.62
N GLN A 352 9.55 -5.20 -7.18
CA GLN A 352 9.93 -6.36 -6.38
C GLN A 352 10.82 -7.36 -7.14
N MET A 353 10.67 -7.45 -8.47
CA MET A 353 11.46 -8.33 -9.33
C MET A 353 12.67 -7.63 -9.96
N GLU A 354 12.86 -6.35 -9.69
CA GLU A 354 13.88 -5.50 -10.34
C GLU A 354 13.83 -5.56 -11.88
N ASN A 355 12.62 -5.77 -12.44
CA ASN A 355 12.42 -5.94 -13.87
C ASN A 355 12.20 -4.60 -14.58
N LEU A 356 13.29 -3.90 -14.87
CA LEU A 356 13.30 -2.59 -15.52
C LEU A 356 12.61 -2.58 -16.89
N ASN A 357 12.85 -3.60 -17.72
CA ASN A 357 12.34 -3.62 -19.09
C ASN A 357 10.81 -3.68 -19.12
N PHE A 358 10.23 -4.52 -18.28
CA PHE A 358 8.79 -4.61 -18.16
C PHE A 358 8.21 -3.35 -17.51
N GLY A 359 8.87 -2.83 -16.47
CA GLY A 359 8.50 -1.57 -15.81
C GLY A 359 8.43 -0.39 -16.80
N ARG A 360 9.43 -0.24 -17.69
CA ARG A 360 9.41 0.77 -18.76
C ARG A 360 8.25 0.59 -19.74
N SER A 361 7.89 -0.65 -20.06
CA SER A 361 6.76 -0.95 -20.93
C SER A 361 5.43 -0.54 -20.28
N ILE A 362 5.28 -0.78 -18.97
CA ILE A 362 4.09 -0.37 -18.19
C ILE A 362 4.05 1.15 -18.02
N HIS A 363 5.19 1.82 -17.80
CA HIS A 363 5.27 3.29 -17.79
C HIS A 363 4.77 3.88 -19.12
N GLY A 364 5.26 3.37 -20.25
CA GLY A 364 4.78 3.77 -21.59
C GLY A 364 3.28 3.52 -21.81
N LEU A 365 2.74 2.43 -21.26
CA LEU A 365 1.30 2.15 -21.29
C LEU A 365 0.52 3.18 -20.44
N GLY A 366 0.99 3.48 -19.23
CA GLY A 366 0.38 4.49 -18.35
C GLY A 366 0.29 5.86 -19.01
N LEU A 367 1.38 6.30 -19.65
CA LEU A 367 1.41 7.56 -20.42
C LEU A 367 0.41 7.57 -21.58
N LYS A 368 0.28 6.46 -22.34
CA LYS A 368 -0.69 6.34 -23.44
C LYS A 368 -2.14 6.39 -22.96
N LEU A 369 -2.41 5.89 -21.75
CA LEU A 369 -3.73 5.87 -21.15
C LEU A 369 -4.05 7.16 -20.40
N GLY A 370 -3.07 8.06 -20.25
CA GLY A 370 -3.22 9.34 -19.56
C GLY A 370 -3.28 9.22 -18.04
N PHE A 371 -2.73 8.16 -17.48
CA PHE A 371 -2.69 7.96 -16.02
C PHE A 371 -1.61 8.87 -15.40
N ALA A 372 -2.04 9.82 -14.61
CA ALA A 372 -1.19 10.77 -13.88
C ALA A 372 -1.58 10.83 -12.38
N GLU A 373 -2.34 9.85 -11.92
CA GLU A 373 -2.71 9.75 -10.51
C GLU A 373 -1.47 9.60 -9.63
N ARG A 374 -1.50 10.20 -8.44
CA ARG A 374 -0.39 10.18 -7.48
C ARG A 374 0.10 8.77 -7.16
N SER A 375 -0.82 7.82 -7.05
CA SER A 375 -0.51 6.41 -6.80
C SER A 375 0.38 5.78 -7.88
N VAL A 376 0.14 6.12 -9.15
CA VAL A 376 0.93 5.64 -10.30
C VAL A 376 2.31 6.31 -10.30
N VAL A 377 2.37 7.61 -10.02
CA VAL A 377 3.64 8.36 -9.94
C VAL A 377 4.53 7.79 -8.81
N ASN A 378 3.97 7.56 -7.62
CA ASN A 378 4.70 6.95 -6.50
C ASN A 378 5.21 5.55 -6.84
N ALA A 379 4.39 4.72 -7.50
CA ALA A 379 4.80 3.39 -7.95
C ALA A 379 5.90 3.42 -9.03
N LEU A 380 5.89 4.43 -9.92
CA LEU A 380 6.96 4.64 -10.90
C LEU A 380 8.28 5.04 -10.23
N VAL A 381 8.24 5.98 -9.27
CA VAL A 381 9.42 6.38 -8.50
C VAL A 381 10.02 5.17 -7.78
N ASP A 382 9.19 4.39 -7.07
CA ASP A 382 9.63 3.18 -6.36
C ASP A 382 10.23 2.13 -7.33
N MET A 383 9.58 1.90 -8.48
CA MET A 383 10.04 0.94 -9.48
C MET A 383 11.41 1.34 -10.05
N TYR A 384 11.57 2.59 -10.47
CA TYR A 384 12.87 3.02 -11.01
C TYR A 384 13.96 3.03 -9.94
N ALA A 385 13.63 3.44 -8.72
CA ALA A 385 14.58 3.43 -7.61
C ALA A 385 15.06 2.01 -7.28
N LYS A 386 14.14 1.02 -7.18
CA LYS A 386 14.49 -0.38 -6.92
C LYS A 386 15.23 -1.05 -8.08
N CYS A 387 14.98 -0.60 -9.31
CA CYS A 387 15.76 -1.03 -10.48
C CYS A 387 17.10 -0.28 -10.64
N HIS A 388 17.59 0.42 -9.61
CA HIS A 388 18.85 1.17 -9.59
C HIS A 388 18.95 2.33 -10.60
N MET A 389 17.80 2.83 -11.08
CA MET A 389 17.71 3.94 -12.04
C MET A 389 17.36 5.25 -11.31
N ASN A 390 18.23 5.72 -10.41
CA ASN A 390 17.98 6.91 -9.58
C ASN A 390 17.71 8.17 -10.40
N GLY A 391 18.37 8.33 -11.56
CA GLY A 391 18.14 9.49 -12.44
C GLY A 391 16.69 9.56 -12.98
N ASP A 392 16.16 8.41 -13.46
CA ASP A 392 14.80 8.31 -13.95
C ASP A 392 13.78 8.52 -12.79
N ALA A 393 14.07 7.93 -11.61
CA ALA A 393 13.24 8.09 -10.42
C ALA A 393 13.17 9.56 -9.99
N SER A 394 14.31 10.25 -9.93
CA SER A 394 14.41 11.68 -9.58
C SER A 394 13.67 12.55 -10.59
N TYR A 395 13.82 12.28 -11.89
CA TYR A 395 13.12 13.02 -12.94
C TYR A 395 11.59 12.93 -12.77
N ILE A 396 11.06 11.74 -12.55
CA ILE A 396 9.62 11.53 -12.34
C ILE A 396 9.15 12.23 -11.07
N PHE A 397 9.93 12.12 -9.98
CA PHE A 397 9.63 12.79 -8.73
C PHE A 397 9.59 14.33 -8.89
N GLU A 398 10.56 14.92 -9.61
CA GLU A 398 10.60 16.38 -9.82
C GLU A 398 9.45 16.88 -10.69
N THR A 399 9.03 16.10 -11.69
CA THR A 399 7.92 16.47 -12.58
C THR A 399 6.54 16.32 -11.95
N ALA A 400 6.45 15.62 -10.81
CA ALA A 400 5.19 15.44 -10.09
C ALA A 400 4.69 16.78 -9.52
N SER A 401 3.44 17.12 -9.81
CA SER A 401 2.81 18.38 -9.36
C SER A 401 2.39 18.37 -7.89
N ASP A 402 2.11 17.18 -7.33
CA ASP A 402 1.62 17.00 -5.97
C ASP A 402 2.42 15.88 -5.30
N LYS A 403 3.25 16.26 -4.32
CA LYS A 403 4.16 15.36 -3.60
C LYS A 403 3.65 15.16 -2.18
N ASP A 404 3.24 13.95 -1.84
CA ASP A 404 2.88 13.56 -0.47
C ASP A 404 4.04 12.86 0.26
N VAL A 405 3.83 12.50 1.51
CA VAL A 405 4.83 11.77 2.33
C VAL A 405 5.28 10.48 1.63
N VAL A 406 4.37 9.78 0.92
CA VAL A 406 4.70 8.53 0.20
C VAL A 406 5.64 8.79 -0.96
N SER A 407 5.42 9.88 -1.72
CA SER A 407 6.31 10.32 -2.81
C SER A 407 7.74 10.57 -2.30
N TRP A 408 7.87 11.32 -1.20
CA TRP A 408 9.15 11.60 -0.57
C TRP A 408 9.81 10.33 -0.02
N ASN A 409 9.05 9.47 0.63
CA ASN A 409 9.58 8.21 1.16
C ASN A 409 10.12 7.30 0.07
N SER A 410 9.42 7.19 -1.07
CA SER A 410 9.84 6.34 -2.20
C SER A 410 11.20 6.76 -2.75
N ILE A 411 11.42 8.06 -2.96
CA ILE A 411 12.70 8.55 -3.49
C ILE A 411 13.82 8.51 -2.44
N ILE A 412 13.55 8.91 -1.19
CA ILE A 412 14.53 8.86 -0.10
C ILE A 412 14.98 7.42 0.17
N TYR A 413 14.03 6.48 0.23
CA TYR A 413 14.32 5.06 0.41
C TYR A 413 15.18 4.53 -0.75
N GLY A 414 14.78 4.84 -2.00
CA GLY A 414 15.53 4.44 -3.19
C GLY A 414 16.97 4.94 -3.17
N CYS A 415 17.21 6.20 -2.88
CA CYS A 415 18.54 6.77 -2.74
C CYS A 415 19.34 6.09 -1.62
N SER A 416 18.70 5.79 -0.47
CA SER A 416 19.37 5.14 0.65
C SER A 416 19.85 3.71 0.33
N GLN A 417 19.08 2.95 -0.49
CA GLN A 417 19.43 1.59 -0.90
C GLN A 417 20.47 1.56 -2.03
N ASN A 418 20.44 2.54 -2.92
CA ASN A 418 21.32 2.59 -4.10
C ASN A 418 22.68 3.27 -3.85
N LYS A 419 23.15 3.29 -2.61
CA LYS A 419 24.43 3.92 -2.20
C LYS A 419 24.50 5.44 -2.45
N SER A 420 23.38 6.09 -2.73
CA SER A 420 23.26 7.55 -2.87
C SER A 420 22.81 8.19 -1.55
N SER A 421 23.42 7.79 -0.44
CA SER A 421 22.97 8.18 0.92
C SER A 421 23.05 9.69 1.17
N TYR A 422 23.93 10.42 0.52
CA TYR A 422 23.99 11.89 0.56
C TYR A 422 22.73 12.53 -0.05
N GLU A 423 22.33 12.04 -1.24
CA GLU A 423 21.11 12.51 -1.91
C GLU A 423 19.86 12.26 -1.05
N ALA A 424 19.82 11.11 -0.35
CA ALA A 424 18.73 10.81 0.59
C ALA A 424 18.64 11.85 1.71
N LEU A 425 19.77 12.29 2.29
CA LEU A 425 19.80 13.34 3.30
C LEU A 425 19.42 14.74 2.75
N GLU A 426 19.84 15.07 1.52
CA GLU A 426 19.43 16.30 0.85
C GLU A 426 17.92 16.33 0.58
N LEU A 427 17.37 15.24 0.06
CA LEU A 427 15.93 15.09 -0.17
C LEU A 427 15.13 15.21 1.13
N PHE A 428 15.61 14.63 2.23
CA PHE A 428 15.00 14.81 3.55
C PHE A 428 14.97 16.28 3.98
N ASN A 429 16.07 17.01 3.79
CA ASN A 429 16.11 18.44 4.10
C ASN A 429 15.15 19.26 3.23
N ARG A 430 14.98 18.89 1.95
CA ARG A 430 13.97 19.51 1.07
C ARG A 430 12.55 19.21 1.55
N MET A 431 12.24 17.94 1.89
CA MET A 431 10.96 17.52 2.44
C MET A 431 10.54 18.39 3.64
N ARG A 432 11.49 18.66 4.56
CA ARG A 432 11.26 19.54 5.71
C ARG A 432 11.02 21.00 5.31
N LYS A 433 11.79 21.52 4.35
CA LYS A 433 11.60 22.90 3.83
C LYS A 433 10.25 23.07 3.15
N GLU A 434 9.73 22.03 2.51
CA GLU A 434 8.39 22.02 1.91
C GLU A 434 7.28 21.74 2.94
N SER A 435 7.62 21.73 4.24
CA SER A 435 6.68 21.53 5.36
C SER A 435 5.92 20.20 5.33
N VAL A 436 6.50 19.17 4.70
CA VAL A 436 5.97 17.82 4.74
C VAL A 436 6.51 17.10 5.97
N SER A 437 5.62 16.67 6.87
CA SER A 437 6.01 16.00 8.11
C SER A 437 6.56 14.60 7.84
N PRO A 438 7.77 14.25 8.34
CA PRO A 438 8.31 12.91 8.25
C PRO A 438 7.47 11.89 9.02
N ASP A 439 7.41 10.67 8.52
CA ASP A 439 6.79 9.54 9.18
C ASP A 439 7.82 8.45 9.58
N ALA A 440 7.35 7.32 10.12
CA ALA A 440 8.22 6.21 10.52
C ALA A 440 9.07 5.66 9.36
N VAL A 441 8.54 5.64 8.12
CA VAL A 441 9.25 5.15 6.94
C VAL A 441 10.38 6.10 6.55
N THR A 442 10.13 7.41 6.64
CA THR A 442 11.15 8.45 6.45
C THR A 442 12.30 8.26 7.44
N LEU A 443 11.99 8.09 8.74
CA LEU A 443 12.99 7.92 9.79
C LEU A 443 13.86 6.68 9.56
N VAL A 444 13.25 5.54 9.25
CA VAL A 444 13.96 4.29 8.94
C VAL A 444 14.93 4.49 7.77
N SER A 445 14.49 5.15 6.70
CA SER A 445 15.30 5.39 5.51
C SER A 445 16.49 6.30 5.80
N ILE A 446 16.29 7.35 6.59
CA ILE A 446 17.33 8.32 6.95
C ILE A 446 18.37 7.70 7.91
N PHE A 447 17.94 6.93 8.92
CA PHE A 447 18.90 6.23 9.79
C PHE A 447 19.68 5.16 9.01
N SER A 448 19.05 4.49 8.04
CA SER A 448 19.75 3.58 7.12
C SER A 448 20.82 4.31 6.28
N ALA A 449 20.49 5.49 5.75
CA ALA A 449 21.44 6.33 5.02
C ALA A 449 22.62 6.80 5.91
N CYS A 450 22.34 7.27 7.13
CA CYS A 450 23.37 7.65 8.10
C CYS A 450 24.28 6.46 8.46
N ALA A 451 23.69 5.27 8.66
CA ALA A 451 24.43 4.04 8.94
C ALA A 451 25.37 3.64 7.79
N SER A 452 24.90 3.80 6.54
CA SER A 452 25.70 3.50 5.34
C SER A 452 26.86 4.47 5.13
N LEU A 453 26.71 5.72 5.56
CA LEU A 453 27.77 6.76 5.52
C LEU A 453 28.71 6.71 6.73
N GLY A 454 28.38 5.98 7.78
CA GLY A 454 29.08 6.06 9.05
C GLY A 454 28.95 7.43 9.75
N ALA A 455 27.94 8.23 9.39
CA ALA A 455 27.76 9.61 9.79
C ALA A 455 27.16 9.71 11.20
N LEU A 456 27.96 9.39 12.24
CA LEU A 456 27.50 9.33 13.64
C LEU A 456 26.97 10.68 14.14
N ARG A 457 27.65 11.78 13.86
CA ARG A 457 27.26 13.13 14.33
C ARG A 457 25.93 13.58 13.73
N VAL A 458 25.77 13.37 12.40
CA VAL A 458 24.53 13.73 11.69
C VAL A 458 23.36 12.91 12.23
N GLY A 459 23.52 11.59 12.31
CA GLY A 459 22.47 10.71 12.82
C GLY A 459 22.11 10.98 14.28
N SER A 460 23.08 11.29 15.16
CA SER A 460 22.83 11.65 16.56
C SER A 460 22.07 12.98 16.68
N SER A 461 22.40 13.96 15.84
CA SER A 461 21.67 15.24 15.79
C SER A 461 20.22 15.05 15.31
N LEU A 462 20.02 14.18 14.31
CA LEU A 462 18.68 13.82 13.84
C LEU A 462 17.89 13.04 14.90
N HIS A 463 18.55 12.14 15.64
CA HIS A 463 17.94 11.44 16.78
C HIS A 463 17.41 12.42 17.81
N ALA A 464 18.25 13.38 18.25
CA ALA A 464 17.84 14.42 19.19
C ALA A 464 16.68 15.29 18.66
N TYR A 465 16.72 15.63 17.35
CA TYR A 465 15.64 16.35 16.70
C TYR A 465 14.32 15.57 16.75
N PHE A 466 14.34 14.29 16.40
CA PHE A 466 13.12 13.47 16.38
C PHE A 466 12.55 13.24 17.79
N ILE A 467 13.39 13.17 18.83
CA ILE A 467 12.94 13.15 20.24
C ILE A 467 12.17 14.44 20.54
N LYS A 468 12.74 15.60 20.22
CA LYS A 468 12.15 16.91 20.50
C LYS A 468 10.80 17.11 19.81
N GLU A 469 10.67 16.65 18.57
CA GLU A 469 9.42 16.75 17.80
C GLU A 469 8.40 15.65 18.17
N GLY A 470 8.72 14.75 19.09
CA GLY A 470 7.83 13.65 19.49
C GLY A 470 7.58 12.61 18.38
N LEU A 471 8.43 12.56 17.36
CA LEU A 471 8.30 11.67 16.21
C LEU A 471 8.82 10.26 16.47
N LEU A 472 9.59 10.05 17.55
CA LEU A 472 9.99 8.73 18.02
C LEU A 472 8.82 8.08 18.76
N SER A 473 7.86 7.59 18.00
CA SER A 473 6.82 6.71 18.53
C SER A 473 7.44 5.38 18.99
N SER A 474 6.74 4.63 19.83
CA SER A 474 7.09 3.26 20.25
C SER A 474 7.10 2.24 19.10
N ASN A 475 7.39 2.69 17.88
CA ASN A 475 7.42 1.85 16.69
C ASN A 475 8.70 1.02 16.65
N VAL A 476 8.55 -0.30 16.68
CA VAL A 476 9.65 -1.27 16.67
C VAL A 476 10.58 -1.09 15.47
N TYR A 477 10.05 -0.72 14.30
CA TYR A 477 10.85 -0.53 13.08
C TYR A 477 11.79 0.68 13.20
N VAL A 478 11.30 1.80 13.75
CA VAL A 478 12.13 3.00 13.99
C VAL A 478 13.19 2.73 15.02
N GLY A 479 12.82 2.10 16.14
CA GLY A 479 13.75 1.68 17.18
C GLY A 479 14.85 0.76 16.63
N THR A 480 14.49 -0.22 15.82
CA THR A 480 15.45 -1.14 15.18
C THR A 480 16.38 -0.43 14.19
N ALA A 481 15.87 0.52 13.38
CA ALA A 481 16.69 1.29 12.46
C ALA A 481 17.69 2.19 13.21
N LEU A 482 17.25 2.83 14.28
CA LEU A 482 18.08 3.67 15.14
C LEU A 482 19.18 2.86 15.85
N LEU A 483 18.82 1.70 16.40
CA LEU A 483 19.77 0.75 16.99
C LEU A 483 20.81 0.30 15.94
N THR A 484 20.35 -0.09 14.74
CA THR A 484 21.23 -0.53 13.66
C THR A 484 22.18 0.59 13.23
N PHE A 485 21.71 1.83 13.20
CA PHE A 485 22.53 3.00 12.89
C PHE A 485 23.68 3.15 13.92
N TYR A 486 23.38 3.18 15.22
CA TYR A 486 24.43 3.31 16.25
C TYR A 486 25.40 2.13 16.23
N ALA A 487 24.86 0.90 16.07
CA ALA A 487 25.68 -0.31 16.01
C ALA A 487 26.68 -0.29 14.82
N LYS A 488 26.22 0.11 13.62
CA LYS A 488 27.07 0.23 12.43
C LYS A 488 28.06 1.38 12.50
N CYS A 489 27.73 2.47 13.21
CA CYS A 489 28.64 3.59 13.47
C CYS A 489 29.65 3.32 14.61
N GLY A 490 29.63 2.15 15.22
CA GLY A 490 30.56 1.75 16.28
C GLY A 490 30.20 2.18 17.70
N ASP A 491 29.01 2.77 17.92
CA ASP A 491 28.52 3.17 19.24
C ASP A 491 27.57 2.10 19.84
N ALA A 492 28.17 1.00 20.34
CA ALA A 492 27.40 -0.07 20.98
C ALA A 492 26.69 0.38 22.25
N LYS A 493 27.20 1.39 22.95
CA LYS A 493 26.58 1.87 24.21
C LYS A 493 25.23 2.51 23.91
N SER A 494 25.17 3.40 22.94
CA SER A 494 23.90 4.02 22.52
C SER A 494 22.96 3.00 21.90
N ALA A 495 23.48 2.06 21.07
CA ALA A 495 22.67 0.96 20.52
C ALA A 495 22.04 0.11 21.64
N ARG A 496 22.80 -0.24 22.68
CA ARG A 496 22.32 -1.00 23.84
C ARG A 496 21.26 -0.23 24.63
N ALA A 497 21.47 1.05 24.89
CA ALA A 497 20.52 1.88 25.60
C ALA A 497 19.16 1.95 24.87
N ILE A 498 19.18 2.05 23.54
CA ILE A 498 17.96 2.03 22.71
C ILE A 498 17.29 0.65 22.82
N PHE A 499 18.07 -0.42 22.65
CA PHE A 499 17.56 -1.80 22.75
C PHE A 499 16.87 -2.05 24.10
N ASP A 500 17.49 -1.65 25.20
CA ASP A 500 16.92 -1.83 26.55
C ASP A 500 15.67 -0.96 26.76
N GLY A 501 15.61 0.22 26.16
CA GLY A 501 14.45 1.13 26.23
C GLY A 501 13.25 0.72 25.37
N MET A 502 13.40 -0.21 24.43
CA MET A 502 12.31 -0.68 23.59
C MET A 502 11.35 -1.58 24.38
N ARG A 503 10.05 -1.25 24.34
CA ARG A 503 9.00 -2.05 25.01
C ARG A 503 8.79 -3.40 24.29
N GLU A 504 8.78 -3.37 22.97
CA GLU A 504 8.59 -4.55 22.14
C GLU A 504 9.86 -4.77 21.31
N LYS A 505 10.30 -6.01 21.24
CA LYS A 505 11.48 -6.43 20.48
C LYS A 505 11.10 -7.60 19.61
N ASN A 506 11.30 -7.48 18.30
CA ASN A 506 11.10 -8.58 17.37
C ASN A 506 12.44 -9.25 17.02
N THR A 507 12.38 -10.35 16.28
CA THR A 507 13.56 -11.12 15.84
C THR A 507 14.58 -10.25 15.10
N VAL A 508 14.13 -9.22 14.36
CA VAL A 508 15.01 -8.29 13.62
C VAL A 508 15.77 -7.37 14.59
N THR A 509 15.10 -6.91 15.66
CA THR A 509 15.73 -6.08 16.70
C THR A 509 16.83 -6.85 17.42
N TRP A 510 16.58 -8.10 17.81
CA TRP A 510 17.58 -8.97 18.41
C TRP A 510 18.76 -9.23 17.44
N SER A 511 18.47 -9.58 16.19
CA SER A 511 19.50 -9.78 15.16
C SER A 511 20.39 -8.55 14.97
N ALA A 512 19.80 -7.35 14.95
CA ALA A 512 20.54 -6.10 14.79
C ALA A 512 21.48 -5.82 16.00
N MET A 513 21.04 -6.13 17.22
CA MET A 513 21.89 -5.94 18.41
C MET A 513 23.00 -6.98 18.51
N ILE A 514 22.68 -8.25 18.26
CA ILE A 514 23.67 -9.34 18.18
C ILE A 514 24.74 -9.00 17.12
N GLY A 515 24.31 -8.55 15.94
CA GLY A 515 25.23 -8.14 14.86
C GLY A 515 26.05 -6.91 15.22
N GLY A 516 25.49 -5.98 15.98
CA GLY A 516 26.20 -4.81 16.48
C GLY A 516 27.39 -5.16 17.36
N TYR A 517 27.21 -6.07 18.30
CA TYR A 517 28.32 -6.59 19.13
C TYR A 517 29.34 -7.38 18.28
N GLY A 518 28.84 -8.19 17.32
CA GLY A 518 29.71 -8.95 16.41
C GLY A 518 30.62 -8.05 15.59
N ILE A 519 30.11 -6.94 15.03
CA ILE A 519 30.91 -5.96 14.26
C ILE A 519 31.99 -5.34 15.13
N GLN A 520 31.76 -5.16 16.43
CA GLN A 520 32.73 -4.60 17.35
C GLN A 520 33.72 -5.63 17.92
N GLY A 521 33.60 -6.89 17.52
CA GLY A 521 34.46 -7.98 17.98
C GLY A 521 34.10 -8.49 19.39
N ASP A 522 32.94 -8.18 19.91
CA ASP A 522 32.44 -8.71 21.19
C ASP A 522 31.50 -9.93 20.94
N ALA A 523 32.13 -11.08 20.69
CA ALA A 523 31.36 -12.31 20.52
C ALA A 523 30.72 -12.80 21.81
N CYS A 524 31.35 -12.56 22.99
CA CYS A 524 30.75 -12.94 24.27
C CYS A 524 29.45 -12.19 24.51
N GLY A 525 29.41 -10.89 24.22
CA GLY A 525 28.20 -10.08 24.25
C GLY A 525 27.14 -10.55 23.24
N SER A 526 27.57 -10.95 22.05
CA SER A 526 26.67 -11.51 21.02
C SER A 526 26.02 -12.84 21.48
N LEU A 527 26.81 -13.75 22.07
CA LEU A 527 26.33 -15.04 22.58
C LEU A 527 25.38 -14.86 23.77
N SER A 528 25.73 -13.97 24.73
CA SER A 528 24.85 -13.65 25.87
C SER A 528 23.50 -13.11 25.42
N LEU A 529 23.47 -12.24 24.40
CA LEU A 529 22.23 -11.74 23.82
C LEU A 529 21.42 -12.81 23.10
N PHE A 530 22.09 -13.75 22.47
CA PHE A 530 21.41 -14.90 21.85
C PHE A 530 20.72 -15.76 22.92
N ASP A 531 21.42 -16.05 24.03
CA ASP A 531 20.83 -16.78 25.16
C ASP A 531 19.64 -16.03 25.77
N ASP A 532 19.74 -14.70 25.92
CA ASP A 532 18.64 -13.88 26.42
C ASP A 532 17.43 -13.89 25.47
N MET A 533 17.66 -13.86 24.16
CA MET A 533 16.59 -14.01 23.15
C MET A 533 15.88 -15.36 23.29
N LEU A 534 16.61 -16.44 23.54
CA LEU A 534 16.02 -17.78 23.74
C LEU A 534 15.19 -17.84 25.02
N LYS A 535 15.60 -17.15 26.10
CA LYS A 535 14.82 -17.04 27.35
C LYS A 535 13.49 -16.30 27.15
N GLU A 536 13.43 -15.36 26.18
CA GLU A 536 12.20 -14.67 25.77
C GLU A 536 11.31 -15.54 24.84
N GLU A 537 11.60 -16.83 24.70
CA GLU A 537 10.89 -17.81 23.86
C GLU A 537 10.82 -17.41 22.35
N LEU A 538 11.69 -16.54 21.90
CA LEU A 538 11.77 -16.15 20.48
C LEU A 538 12.58 -17.19 19.69
N LYS A 539 11.99 -17.72 18.63
CA LYS A 539 12.67 -18.68 17.76
C LYS A 539 13.68 -17.98 16.87
N PRO A 540 14.97 -18.39 16.90
CA PRO A 540 15.97 -17.86 15.98
C PRO A 540 15.68 -18.30 14.55
N ASN A 541 16.05 -17.43 13.60
CA ASN A 541 15.94 -17.70 12.17
C ASN A 541 17.34 -17.82 11.52
N GLU A 542 17.39 -18.13 10.24
CA GLU A 542 18.64 -18.26 9.47
C GLU A 542 19.53 -16.99 9.52
N VAL A 543 18.92 -15.79 9.63
CA VAL A 543 19.66 -14.52 9.68
C VAL A 543 20.39 -14.38 11.01
N ILE A 544 19.77 -14.77 12.12
CA ILE A 544 20.40 -14.73 13.44
C ILE A 544 21.59 -15.70 13.49
N PHE A 545 21.42 -16.93 12.99
CA PHE A 545 22.56 -17.86 12.94
C PHE A 545 23.69 -17.35 12.04
N THR A 546 23.39 -16.77 10.88
CA THR A 546 24.42 -16.12 10.05
C THR A 546 25.15 -15.04 10.82
N THR A 547 24.41 -14.20 11.57
CA THR A 547 24.97 -13.06 12.30
C THR A 547 25.89 -13.52 13.43
N ILE A 548 25.46 -14.52 14.23
CA ILE A 548 26.23 -14.99 15.38
C ILE A 548 27.43 -15.83 14.93
N LEU A 549 27.31 -16.64 13.89
CA LEU A 549 28.42 -17.36 13.28
C LEU A 549 29.50 -16.40 12.72
N SER A 550 29.06 -15.28 12.12
CA SER A 550 29.99 -14.22 11.70
C SER A 550 30.71 -13.58 12.88
N ALA A 551 30.02 -13.33 14.00
CA ALA A 551 30.66 -12.82 15.22
C ALA A 551 31.71 -13.82 15.75
N CYS A 552 31.40 -15.10 15.81
CA CYS A 552 32.35 -16.16 16.19
C CYS A 552 33.56 -16.21 15.24
N SER A 553 33.35 -16.00 13.93
CA SER A 553 34.44 -15.98 12.94
C SER A 553 35.41 -14.84 13.20
N HIS A 554 34.92 -13.64 13.50
CA HIS A 554 35.79 -12.48 13.75
C HIS A 554 36.60 -12.61 15.06
N THR A 555 36.14 -13.39 16.02
CA THR A 555 36.81 -13.60 17.31
C THR A 555 37.55 -14.91 17.43
N GLY A 556 37.39 -15.81 16.45
CA GLY A 556 38.07 -17.12 16.44
C GLY A 556 37.46 -18.16 17.40
N MET A 557 36.20 -18.01 17.81
CA MET A 557 35.51 -18.93 18.73
C MET A 557 35.01 -20.18 17.99
N ILE A 558 35.93 -21.15 17.77
CA ILE A 558 35.68 -22.31 16.91
C ILE A 558 34.68 -23.29 17.54
N GLY A 559 34.82 -23.57 18.86
CA GLY A 559 33.94 -24.49 19.58
C GLY A 559 32.50 -24.04 19.51
N GLU A 560 32.24 -22.80 19.94
CA GLU A 560 30.93 -22.19 19.95
C GLU A 560 30.33 -22.07 18.52
N GLY A 561 31.18 -21.79 17.52
CA GLY A 561 30.75 -21.75 16.12
C GLY A 561 30.23 -23.12 15.63
N TRP A 562 30.91 -24.23 15.98
CA TRP A 562 30.45 -25.57 15.66
C TRP A 562 29.18 -25.95 16.41
N ASP A 563 29.08 -25.61 17.69
CA ASP A 563 27.91 -25.89 18.52
C ASP A 563 26.68 -25.16 17.96
N LEU A 564 26.82 -23.90 17.59
CA LEU A 564 25.75 -23.10 16.97
C LEU A 564 25.34 -23.66 15.61
N PHE A 565 26.29 -24.05 14.76
CA PHE A 565 26.00 -24.61 13.45
C PHE A 565 25.26 -25.94 13.58
N ASN A 566 25.64 -26.80 14.52
CA ASN A 566 24.97 -28.06 14.81
C ASN A 566 23.58 -27.85 15.40
N SER A 567 23.42 -26.94 16.37
CA SER A 567 22.13 -26.58 16.96
C SER A 567 21.15 -26.06 15.91
N MET A 568 21.62 -25.18 15.01
CA MET A 568 20.83 -24.69 13.87
C MET A 568 20.22 -25.83 13.06
N CYS A 569 21.05 -26.87 12.75
CA CYS A 569 20.62 -28.00 11.93
C CYS A 569 19.72 -28.99 12.68
N GLN A 570 20.07 -29.33 13.94
CA GLN A 570 19.48 -30.45 14.68
C GLN A 570 18.31 -30.01 15.56
N GLU A 571 18.41 -28.88 16.23
CA GLU A 571 17.39 -28.39 17.18
C GLU A 571 16.34 -27.52 16.47
N TYR A 572 16.80 -26.62 15.59
CA TYR A 572 15.91 -25.68 14.91
C TYR A 572 15.47 -26.13 13.51
N ASN A 573 15.99 -27.25 13.00
CA ASN A 573 15.69 -27.79 11.67
C ASN A 573 15.87 -26.77 10.54
N ILE A 574 16.85 -25.85 10.68
CA ILE A 574 17.16 -24.86 9.66
C ILE A 574 18.20 -25.47 8.71
N VAL A 575 17.87 -25.49 7.41
CA VAL A 575 18.78 -25.96 6.36
C VAL A 575 19.86 -24.91 6.15
N PRO A 576 21.18 -25.27 6.30
CA PRO A 576 22.25 -24.31 6.10
C PRO A 576 22.27 -23.74 4.69
N SER A 577 22.28 -22.41 4.59
CA SER A 577 22.46 -21.68 3.34
C SER A 577 23.95 -21.43 3.05
N MET A 578 24.28 -20.98 1.84
CA MET A 578 25.63 -20.59 1.45
C MET A 578 26.30 -19.64 2.46
N LYS A 579 25.54 -18.68 3.01
CA LYS A 579 26.05 -17.72 4.00
C LYS A 579 26.56 -18.39 5.27
N HIS A 580 25.85 -19.39 5.78
CA HIS A 580 26.25 -20.15 6.97
C HIS A 580 27.56 -20.93 6.71
N TYR A 581 27.64 -21.61 5.56
CA TYR A 581 28.86 -22.31 5.14
C TYR A 581 30.04 -21.36 4.99
N THR A 582 29.82 -20.18 4.41
CA THR A 582 30.84 -19.13 4.28
C THR A 582 31.36 -18.63 5.63
N CYS A 583 30.47 -18.42 6.62
CA CYS A 583 30.88 -18.05 7.97
C CYS A 583 31.74 -19.13 8.65
N MET A 584 31.38 -20.40 8.47
CA MET A 584 32.16 -21.51 9.02
C MET A 584 33.54 -21.66 8.34
N VAL A 585 33.60 -21.47 7.02
CA VAL A 585 34.87 -21.45 6.29
C VAL A 585 35.72 -20.27 6.74
N ASP A 586 35.17 -19.07 6.92
CA ASP A 586 35.91 -17.90 7.40
C ASP A 586 36.41 -18.13 8.84
N LEU A 587 35.61 -18.74 9.71
CA LEU A 587 36.00 -19.09 11.08
C LEU A 587 37.21 -20.03 11.09
N LEU A 588 37.15 -21.14 10.36
CA LEU A 588 38.20 -22.12 10.29
C LEU A 588 39.48 -21.54 9.60
N ALA A 589 39.31 -20.79 8.53
CA ALA A 589 40.40 -20.22 7.78
C ALA A 589 41.14 -19.14 8.57
N ARG A 590 40.44 -18.24 9.27
CA ARG A 590 41.07 -17.22 10.16
C ARG A 590 41.82 -17.86 11.34
N SER A 591 41.28 -18.96 11.85
CA SER A 591 41.86 -19.70 12.98
C SER A 591 43.06 -20.59 12.57
N GLY A 592 43.47 -20.60 11.28
CA GLY A 592 44.60 -21.36 10.77
C GLY A 592 44.29 -22.83 10.48
N ARG A 593 43.07 -23.30 10.62
CA ARG A 593 42.64 -24.69 10.31
C ARG A 593 42.30 -24.85 8.81
N LEU A 594 43.25 -24.51 7.96
CA LEU A 594 43.01 -24.40 6.52
C LEU A 594 42.66 -25.73 5.84
N GLU A 595 43.27 -26.83 6.26
CA GLU A 595 42.93 -28.17 5.74
C GLU A 595 41.53 -28.59 6.12
N GLU A 596 41.06 -28.29 7.32
CA GLU A 596 39.68 -28.52 7.76
C GLU A 596 38.71 -27.64 6.97
N ALA A 597 39.06 -26.37 6.76
CA ALA A 597 38.25 -25.45 5.96
C ALA A 597 38.08 -25.94 4.52
N TRP A 598 39.19 -26.43 3.90
CA TRP A 598 39.14 -26.99 2.56
C TRP A 598 38.25 -28.24 2.48
N ASN A 599 38.44 -29.19 3.41
CA ASN A 599 37.61 -30.37 3.50
C ASN A 599 36.15 -30.02 3.72
N PHE A 600 35.86 -28.96 4.44
CA PHE A 600 34.50 -28.47 4.66
C PHE A 600 33.87 -27.90 3.39
N ILE A 601 34.66 -27.13 2.59
CA ILE A 601 34.23 -26.65 1.26
C ILE A 601 33.90 -27.82 0.33
N GLU A 602 34.77 -28.85 0.25
CA GLU A 602 34.54 -30.00 -0.64
C GLU A 602 33.33 -30.85 -0.25
N LYS A 603 32.97 -30.92 1.05
CA LYS A 603 31.83 -31.66 1.57
C LYS A 603 30.51 -30.88 1.56
N THR A 604 30.55 -29.60 1.24
CA THR A 604 29.37 -28.74 1.22
C THR A 604 28.39 -29.21 0.13
N PRO A 605 27.10 -29.46 0.44
CA PRO A 605 26.12 -29.93 -0.52
C PRO A 605 25.69 -28.87 -1.54
N VAL A 606 26.10 -27.61 -1.32
CA VAL A 606 25.79 -26.46 -2.17
C VAL A 606 27.04 -26.08 -2.96
N GLN A 607 26.89 -25.69 -4.21
CA GLN A 607 28.04 -25.28 -5.05
C GLN A 607 28.71 -24.03 -4.44
N PRO A 608 30.01 -24.08 -4.09
CA PRO A 608 30.72 -22.98 -3.46
C PRO A 608 30.71 -21.71 -4.35
N ASP A 609 30.44 -20.58 -3.75
CA ASP A 609 30.43 -19.27 -4.41
C ASP A 609 31.74 -18.50 -4.22
N VAL A 610 31.86 -17.36 -4.90
CA VAL A 610 33.02 -16.48 -4.82
C VAL A 610 33.28 -15.96 -3.40
N SER A 611 32.23 -15.78 -2.60
CA SER A 611 32.35 -15.29 -1.22
C SER A 611 33.00 -16.33 -0.31
N MET A 612 32.65 -17.61 -0.45
CA MET A 612 33.23 -18.71 0.31
C MET A 612 34.72 -18.88 -0.03
N PHE A 613 35.07 -18.87 -1.31
CA PHE A 613 36.49 -18.91 -1.71
C PHE A 613 37.25 -17.65 -1.27
N GLY A 614 36.62 -16.48 -1.26
CA GLY A 614 37.17 -15.25 -0.75
C GLY A 614 37.57 -15.33 0.72
N ALA A 615 36.69 -15.90 1.55
CA ALA A 615 36.95 -16.17 2.97
C ALA A 615 38.12 -17.12 3.16
N PHE A 616 38.18 -18.22 2.40
CA PHE A 616 39.27 -19.18 2.43
C PHE A 616 40.59 -18.57 1.99
N LEU A 617 40.64 -17.86 0.87
CA LEU A 617 41.83 -17.20 0.34
C LEU A 617 42.36 -16.10 1.28
N HIS A 618 41.46 -15.39 1.99
CA HIS A 618 41.88 -14.46 3.02
C HIS A 618 42.63 -15.16 4.16
N GLY A 619 42.12 -16.31 4.64
CA GLY A 619 42.82 -17.13 5.63
C GLY A 619 44.14 -17.68 5.10
N CYS A 620 44.23 -18.14 3.85
CA CYS A 620 45.47 -18.56 3.22
C CYS A 620 46.55 -17.45 3.22
N GLY A 621 46.11 -16.21 2.94
CA GLY A 621 46.99 -15.03 3.00
C GLY A 621 47.47 -14.72 4.43
N LEU A 622 46.58 -14.80 5.44
CA LEU A 622 46.91 -14.54 6.83
C LEU A 622 47.94 -15.55 7.38
N HIS A 623 47.83 -16.82 6.98
CA HIS A 623 48.70 -17.89 7.47
C HIS A 623 49.79 -18.30 6.49
N SER A 624 50.01 -17.51 5.43
CA SER A 624 51.06 -17.72 4.40
C SER A 624 51.00 -19.11 3.73
N ARG A 625 49.80 -19.70 3.61
CA ARG A 625 49.58 -21.00 2.94
C ARG A 625 49.17 -20.79 1.48
N PHE A 626 50.15 -20.31 0.67
CA PHE A 626 49.91 -20.00 -0.74
C PHE A 626 49.64 -21.24 -1.60
N ASP A 627 50.15 -22.41 -1.18
CA ASP A 627 49.89 -23.73 -1.78
C ASP A 627 48.38 -24.06 -1.84
N LEU A 628 47.69 -23.94 -0.71
CA LEU A 628 46.24 -24.13 -0.63
C LEU A 628 45.46 -23.02 -1.36
N GLY A 629 45.97 -21.79 -1.31
CA GLY A 629 45.43 -20.67 -2.05
C GLY A 629 45.41 -20.88 -3.56
N GLU A 630 46.48 -21.40 -4.13
CA GLU A 630 46.55 -21.73 -5.57
C GLU A 630 45.62 -22.87 -5.96
N MET A 631 45.39 -23.87 -5.09
CA MET A 631 44.40 -24.92 -5.31
C MET A 631 42.97 -24.32 -5.35
N ALA A 632 42.66 -23.45 -4.41
CA ALA A 632 41.36 -22.77 -4.35
C ALA A 632 41.11 -21.90 -5.59
N ILE A 633 42.14 -21.17 -6.06
CA ILE A 633 42.08 -20.36 -7.26
C ILE A 633 41.78 -21.20 -8.50
N LYS A 634 42.43 -22.35 -8.66
CA LYS A 634 42.15 -23.27 -9.78
C LYS A 634 40.70 -23.77 -9.76
N ARG A 635 40.23 -24.17 -8.59
CA ARG A 635 38.86 -24.64 -8.43
C ARG A 635 37.83 -23.55 -8.71
N MET A 636 38.07 -22.33 -8.26
CA MET A 636 37.25 -21.18 -8.51
C MET A 636 37.20 -20.81 -10.00
N GLN A 637 38.31 -20.91 -10.71
CA GLN A 637 38.43 -20.67 -12.15
C GLN A 637 37.56 -21.66 -12.97
N GLU A 638 37.48 -22.90 -12.52
CA GLU A 638 36.61 -23.91 -13.13
C GLU A 638 35.14 -23.60 -12.95
N LEU A 639 34.76 -23.07 -11.79
CA LEU A 639 33.35 -22.83 -11.41
C LEU A 639 32.86 -21.47 -11.90
N HIS A 640 33.69 -20.42 -11.87
CA HIS A 640 33.26 -19.01 -12.12
C HIS A 640 34.26 -18.26 -13.00
N PRO A 641 34.44 -18.65 -14.26
CA PRO A 641 35.53 -18.11 -15.13
C PRO A 641 35.38 -16.62 -15.49
N ASP A 642 34.16 -16.07 -15.44
CA ASP A 642 33.84 -14.71 -15.90
C ASP A 642 33.60 -13.69 -14.78
N ASP A 643 33.82 -14.07 -13.51
CA ASP A 643 33.61 -13.16 -12.37
C ASP A 643 34.86 -12.31 -12.11
N ALA A 644 34.73 -10.97 -12.19
CA ALA A 644 35.83 -10.03 -11.93
C ALA A 644 36.39 -10.17 -10.50
N SER A 645 35.57 -10.56 -9.52
CA SER A 645 36.00 -10.74 -8.12
C SER A 645 37.06 -11.83 -7.97
N TYR A 646 36.96 -12.88 -8.77
CA TYR A 646 37.95 -13.94 -8.82
C TYR A 646 39.36 -13.40 -9.11
N TYR A 647 39.49 -12.60 -10.16
CA TYR A 647 40.80 -12.03 -10.55
C TYR A 647 41.35 -11.07 -9.51
N VAL A 648 40.49 -10.34 -8.80
CA VAL A 648 40.89 -9.47 -7.70
C VAL A 648 41.45 -10.27 -6.52
N LEU A 649 40.76 -11.35 -6.12
CA LEU A 649 41.22 -12.24 -5.05
C LEU A 649 42.56 -12.87 -5.39
N MET A 650 42.75 -13.31 -6.64
CA MET A 650 44.01 -13.84 -7.17
C MET A 650 45.14 -12.80 -7.13
N CYS A 651 44.86 -11.55 -7.54
CA CYS A 651 45.81 -10.46 -7.42
C CYS A 651 46.24 -10.20 -5.97
N ASN A 652 45.25 -10.21 -5.04
CA ASN A 652 45.54 -9.98 -3.62
C ASN A 652 46.41 -11.09 -3.01
N LEU A 653 46.16 -12.36 -3.36
CA LEU A 653 46.95 -13.49 -2.90
C LEU A 653 48.40 -13.40 -3.42
N TYR A 654 48.59 -13.16 -4.72
CA TYR A 654 49.93 -13.01 -5.28
C TYR A 654 50.66 -11.76 -4.75
N ALA A 655 49.93 -10.68 -4.48
CA ALA A 655 50.54 -9.48 -3.90
C ALA A 655 51.01 -9.71 -2.46
N SER A 656 50.25 -10.47 -1.63
CA SER A 656 50.66 -10.83 -0.27
C SER A 656 51.89 -11.73 -0.23
N ASP A 657 52.13 -12.53 -1.30
CA ASP A 657 53.32 -13.36 -1.47
C ASP A 657 54.47 -12.62 -2.19
N GLY A 658 54.31 -11.33 -2.50
CA GLY A 658 55.34 -10.55 -3.20
C GLY A 658 55.54 -10.90 -4.70
N ARG A 659 54.68 -11.71 -5.29
CA ARG A 659 54.75 -12.17 -6.69
C ARG A 659 54.19 -11.15 -7.68
N TRP A 660 54.80 -9.97 -7.74
CA TRP A 660 54.30 -8.83 -8.52
C TRP A 660 54.18 -9.09 -10.03
N ASN A 661 55.06 -9.97 -10.59
CA ASN A 661 54.98 -10.37 -11.99
C ASN A 661 53.67 -11.10 -12.31
N GLN A 662 53.20 -11.97 -11.42
CA GLN A 662 51.95 -12.69 -11.58
C GLN A 662 50.73 -11.75 -11.39
N VAL A 663 50.82 -10.80 -10.46
CA VAL A 663 49.78 -9.75 -10.33
C VAL A 663 49.61 -8.97 -11.63
N LYS A 664 50.71 -8.62 -12.32
CA LYS A 664 50.66 -7.93 -13.60
C LYS A 664 49.98 -8.78 -14.67
N GLN A 665 50.32 -10.07 -14.77
CA GLN A 665 49.71 -11.00 -15.71
C GLN A 665 48.20 -11.14 -15.49
N VAL A 666 47.76 -11.27 -14.25
CA VAL A 666 46.33 -11.36 -13.90
C VAL A 666 45.58 -10.07 -14.26
N ARG A 667 46.18 -8.90 -14.02
CA ARG A 667 45.57 -7.62 -14.42
C ARG A 667 45.50 -7.46 -15.95
N GLU A 668 46.43 -7.99 -16.69
CA GLU A 668 46.37 -8.01 -18.16
C GLU A 668 45.26 -8.97 -18.66
N MET A 669 45.07 -10.11 -17.99
CA MET A 669 43.94 -11.00 -18.27
C MET A 669 42.57 -10.31 -18.01
N MET A 670 42.45 -9.58 -16.91
CA MET A 670 41.23 -8.78 -16.62
C MET A 670 40.95 -7.78 -17.74
N LYS A 671 41.98 -7.03 -18.18
CA LYS A 671 41.84 -6.05 -19.28
C LYS A 671 41.41 -6.69 -20.59
N LYS A 672 41.97 -7.88 -20.94
CA LYS A 672 41.61 -8.61 -22.16
C LYS A 672 40.14 -9.11 -22.17
N ARG A 673 39.55 -9.25 -20.99
CA ARG A 673 38.16 -9.71 -20.80
C ARG A 673 37.19 -8.56 -20.49
N ASP A 674 37.62 -7.30 -20.58
CA ASP A 674 36.83 -6.11 -20.20
C ASP A 674 36.23 -6.14 -18.78
N LEU A 675 36.91 -6.84 -17.85
CA LEU A 675 36.49 -6.94 -16.46
C LEU A 675 36.97 -5.72 -15.67
N VAL A 676 36.02 -4.96 -15.11
CA VAL A 676 36.31 -3.75 -14.32
C VAL A 676 36.11 -4.01 -12.85
N LYS A 677 37.10 -3.68 -12.02
CA LYS A 677 36.95 -3.68 -10.57
C LYS A 677 36.22 -2.43 -10.12
N SER A 678 35.15 -2.58 -9.32
CA SER A 678 34.53 -1.44 -8.62
C SER A 678 35.54 -0.84 -7.63
N PRO A 679 35.78 0.48 -7.65
CA PRO A 679 36.71 1.11 -6.71
C PRO A 679 36.13 1.00 -5.27
N GLY A 680 37.02 0.68 -4.32
CA GLY A 680 36.70 0.78 -2.90
C GLY A 680 36.69 2.25 -2.48
N SER A 681 35.75 2.62 -1.62
CA SER A 681 35.70 3.94 -0.99
C SER A 681 35.77 3.81 0.53
N SER A 682 36.50 4.67 1.18
CA SER A 682 36.46 4.88 2.63
C SER A 682 36.17 6.34 2.92
N VAL A 683 35.30 6.59 3.86
CA VAL A 683 34.91 7.94 4.27
C VAL A 683 35.27 8.08 5.75
N MET A 684 35.90 9.18 6.11
CA MET A 684 36.21 9.52 7.49
C MET A 684 35.65 10.91 7.80
N GLU A 685 34.86 11.03 8.87
CA GLU A 685 34.40 12.33 9.37
C GLU A 685 35.59 13.07 9.96
N MET A 686 36.02 14.16 9.34
CA MET A 686 37.08 15.04 9.86
C MET A 686 36.46 16.25 10.54
N ASP A 687 37.07 16.73 11.62
CA ASP A 687 36.55 17.77 12.53
C ASP A 687 36.40 19.17 11.88
N SER A 688 36.83 19.41 10.64
CA SER A 688 36.99 20.78 10.17
C SER A 688 36.61 21.12 8.71
N SER A 689 36.09 20.24 7.88
CA SER A 689 35.90 20.63 6.46
C SER A 689 34.85 19.94 5.62
N VAL A 690 33.98 19.16 6.17
CA VAL A 690 32.73 18.84 5.47
C VAL A 690 31.74 19.91 5.87
N ASP A 691 31.77 20.99 5.11
CA ASP A 691 30.69 21.96 5.03
C ASP A 691 29.50 21.28 4.35
N LEU A 692 28.96 20.28 5.06
CA LEU A 692 27.56 19.93 4.88
C LEU A 692 26.85 21.21 5.29
N SER A 693 26.33 21.96 4.33
CA SER A 693 25.45 23.10 4.53
C SER A 693 24.10 22.63 5.14
N PHE A 694 24.20 21.82 6.17
CA PHE A 694 23.12 21.68 7.15
C PHE A 694 23.06 23.08 7.80
N PRO A 695 21.96 23.83 7.66
CA PRO A 695 21.77 25.00 8.49
C PRO A 695 22.01 24.52 9.92
N ARG A 696 22.99 25.15 10.61
CA ARG A 696 23.38 24.81 11.97
C ARG A 696 22.13 24.52 12.77
N VAL A 697 21.96 23.27 13.22
CA VAL A 697 20.91 22.88 14.18
C VAL A 697 21.05 23.73 15.47
N ALA A 698 22.20 24.39 15.64
CA ALA A 698 22.50 25.35 16.72
C ALA A 698 21.68 26.64 16.69
N SER A 699 20.91 26.97 15.64
CA SER A 699 20.02 28.14 15.59
C SER A 699 18.54 27.80 15.80
N LEU A 700 18.23 26.54 16.14
CA LEU A 700 16.88 26.06 16.46
C LEU A 700 16.83 25.36 17.86
N VAL A 701 17.85 25.60 18.72
CA VAL A 701 17.80 25.30 20.16
C VAL A 701 17.45 26.55 20.93
#